data_0e1cfad004f379d42b367eb30170c3a9
#
_entry.id   0e1cfad004f379d42b367eb30170c3a9
#
_cell.length_a   1.000
_cell.length_b   1.000
_cell.length_c   1.000
_cell.angle_alpha   90.00
_cell.angle_beta   90.00
_cell.angle_gamma   90.00
#
_symmetry.space_group_name_H-M   'P 1'
#
loop_
_entity.id
_entity.type
_entity.pdbx_description
1 polymer ?
#
loop_
_entity_poly.entity_id
_entity_poly.type
_entity_poly.pdbx_seq_one_letter_code
_entity_poly.pdbx_strand_id
1 'polypeptide(L)'
;MARDPVCGMETDSPSNSRSTYKGTMYDFCSTACKQKFDADPAKYAAASAPSKPSNTSTSDGTQKLQIPILGMDCAACVVTIEKEVQRLPGINRANVNYSTEKLYVEYKPEQVGMEQITQAVKSAGYRMGKATLQIGIGGMHCASCVSKIETELRRSPGVLSASVDLGTESAIVDYIPSAVKIDTIRSIVERLGYKTFDSASPGSAPAKKPDEPVDENEKAREHEYTSLVRKFLFAGILALPVVLFSYPTVFGLPAQFQRGTDTLHTIWLVMGLLALPVMFWSGSHFYTGALAAFRNRSANMHTLIATGITAAWLYSTVVVFFPYIFPQQELADQFYDTVFVVIALVDLGMALEIRAKGKSSEAIKKLIGLQPKTARVVRNGKEEDIPVEEVVLDDIVVVRPGEKIPVDGTVAEGSSAIDESMITGESIPVEKHEGDGVIGATINKTGSFKFKATKVGKDTAFSQIIEMVQQAQGSKAPIQRVVDKVSGYFAPAVIITGILAFVAWYDFGPQPNLIYALIVFVTTLVIACPCALGLATPISLMVGVGKGAENGILIRSGEALETAQKLDAIVLDKTGTITEGKPSLTDVFGWNGTAETDVLRYAASVEKGSEHPLGEAILSGAKERSITPLDPKDFNAIPGHGVEATVDDKHILLGNLKLMRDRKVEVGELEEVSRKLADEGKTPMFVAVENEAVGVVAVADTVKPDSKAAIARLKNMGLEVVMITGDNKRTAEAIARQVGVDRVMAEVLPEDKALNVQRLQLEGKRVAMVGDGINDAPALARADIGLAIGTGTDVAIEASDITLIKGSLKGVVLAIQLSKATMKNIRQNLFGAFFYNGLGLPIAAGILYPFFGLLLSPMIAGAAMAFSSVTVVTNANRLRRFRPHQ
;
A
#
# COMPACT_ATOMS: atom_id res chain seq x y z
N MET A 1 19.27 33.04 21.90
CA MET A 1 19.53 32.62 23.28
C MET A 1 20.85 31.87 23.29
N ALA A 2 21.75 32.20 24.26
CA ALA A 2 23.01 31.49 24.37
C ALA A 2 22.80 30.10 25.00
N ARG A 3 23.59 29.11 24.57
CA ARG A 3 23.53 27.74 25.15
C ARG A 3 24.77 27.48 25.99
N ASP A 4 24.59 26.89 27.14
CA ASP A 4 25.68 26.44 28.03
C ASP A 4 26.54 25.36 27.33
N PRO A 5 27.84 25.62 27.12
CA PRO A 5 28.71 24.70 26.39
C PRO A 5 29.00 23.38 27.13
N VAL A 6 28.66 23.27 28.41
CA VAL A 6 28.90 22.06 29.22
C VAL A 6 27.69 21.14 29.25
N CYS A 7 26.46 21.67 29.34
CA CYS A 7 25.25 20.87 29.48
C CYS A 7 24.22 21.06 28.34
N GLY A 8 24.40 22.06 27.47
CA GLY A 8 23.53 22.32 26.30
C GLY A 8 22.21 23.02 26.61
N MET A 9 21.93 23.38 27.86
CA MET A 9 20.71 24.08 28.24
C MET A 9 20.72 25.54 27.76
N GLU A 10 19.56 26.09 27.43
CA GLU A 10 19.40 27.48 27.04
C GLU A 10 19.55 28.37 28.30
N THR A 11 20.30 29.46 28.21
CA THR A 11 20.52 30.39 29.30
C THR A 11 19.64 31.63 29.12
N ASP A 12 18.57 31.69 29.92
CA ASP A 12 17.67 32.84 29.98
C ASP A 12 18.09 33.80 31.08
N SER A 13 18.86 34.81 30.77
CA SER A 13 19.19 35.98 31.63
C SER A 13 20.68 36.18 31.89
N PRO A 14 21.14 37.40 32.10
CA PRO A 14 22.52 37.71 32.39
C PRO A 14 22.90 37.19 33.78
N SER A 15 23.18 35.91 33.89
CA SER A 15 23.64 35.28 35.12
C SER A 15 25.11 35.64 35.39
N ASN A 16 25.49 35.77 36.67
CA ASN A 16 26.88 35.99 37.14
C ASN A 16 27.86 34.86 36.77
N SER A 17 27.46 33.91 35.89
CA SER A 17 28.25 32.75 35.53
C SER A 17 28.73 32.85 34.08
N ARG A 18 29.78 33.66 33.86
CA ARG A 18 30.45 33.81 32.57
C ARG A 18 31.93 33.45 32.65
N SER A 19 32.48 32.91 31.59
CA SER A 19 33.91 32.67 31.41
C SER A 19 34.36 33.01 30.02
N THR A 20 35.61 33.43 29.88
CA THR A 20 36.20 33.82 28.58
C THR A 20 37.31 32.87 28.22
N TYR A 21 37.27 32.25 27.04
CA TYR A 21 38.35 31.40 26.54
C TYR A 21 38.67 31.77 25.09
N LYS A 22 39.98 32.04 24.83
CA LYS A 22 40.50 32.49 23.50
C LYS A 22 39.74 33.67 22.91
N GLY A 23 39.32 34.65 23.75
CA GLY A 23 38.62 35.85 23.30
C GLY A 23 37.14 35.73 23.06
N THR A 24 36.56 34.52 23.25
CA THR A 24 35.13 34.27 23.13
C THR A 24 34.51 34.14 24.51
N MET A 25 33.35 34.80 24.74
CA MET A 25 32.60 34.76 25.97
C MET A 25 31.55 33.65 25.94
N TYR A 26 31.49 32.86 26.99
CA TYR A 26 30.57 31.74 27.17
C TYR A 26 29.67 31.96 28.38
N ASP A 27 28.36 31.74 28.21
CA ASP A 27 27.35 31.86 29.24
C ASP A 27 26.99 30.44 29.76
N PHE A 28 26.82 30.30 31.07
CA PHE A 28 26.51 29.01 31.74
C PHE A 28 25.20 29.08 32.50
N CYS A 29 24.45 28.01 32.50
CA CYS A 29 23.19 27.86 33.21
C CYS A 29 23.40 27.78 34.74
N SER A 30 24.62 27.44 35.21
CA SER A 30 24.96 27.29 36.62
C SER A 30 26.45 27.51 36.88
N THR A 31 26.81 27.84 38.15
CA THR A 31 28.20 27.96 38.63
C THR A 31 28.94 26.62 38.53
N ALA A 32 28.25 25.50 38.64
CA ALA A 32 28.84 24.17 38.48
C ALA A 32 29.27 23.87 37.01
N CYS A 33 28.49 24.31 36.04
CA CYS A 33 28.85 24.21 34.59
C CYS A 33 30.04 25.10 34.28
N LYS A 34 30.08 26.33 34.83
CA LYS A 34 31.20 27.23 34.69
C LYS A 34 32.48 26.62 35.26
N GLN A 35 32.48 26.08 36.50
CA GLN A 35 33.63 25.39 37.08
C GLN A 35 34.15 24.23 36.28
N LYS A 36 33.24 23.43 35.65
CA LYS A 36 33.63 22.34 34.74
C LYS A 36 34.26 22.84 33.45
N PHE A 37 33.78 23.95 32.93
CA PHE A 37 34.34 24.64 31.76
C PHE A 37 35.71 25.20 32.07
N ASP A 38 35.85 25.90 33.19
CA ASP A 38 37.12 26.55 33.62
C ASP A 38 38.20 25.50 33.94
N ALA A 39 37.80 24.26 34.31
CA ALA A 39 38.75 23.14 34.56
C ALA A 39 39.30 22.56 33.26
N ASP A 40 38.54 22.55 32.15
CA ASP A 40 38.98 22.05 30.84
C ASP A 40 38.27 22.80 29.72
N PRO A 41 38.64 24.07 29.44
CA PRO A 41 37.94 24.92 28.47
C PRO A 41 38.08 24.41 27.03
N ALA A 42 39.17 23.70 26.71
CA ALA A 42 39.38 23.16 25.37
C ALA A 42 38.39 22.07 24.99
N LYS A 43 37.97 21.29 25.94
CA LYS A 43 37.01 20.19 25.77
C LYS A 43 35.61 20.70 25.44
N TYR A 44 35.18 21.80 26.01
CA TYR A 44 33.80 22.29 25.91
C TYR A 44 33.65 23.43 24.89
N ALA A 45 34.75 24.22 24.63
CA ALA A 45 34.72 25.29 23.62
C ALA A 45 34.63 24.76 22.19
N ALA A 46 35.15 23.56 21.91
CA ALA A 46 35.04 22.91 20.60
C ALA A 46 33.62 22.46 20.27
N ALA A 47 32.73 22.30 21.24
CA ALA A 47 31.35 21.84 21.05
C ALA A 47 30.36 22.97 20.69
N SER A 48 30.76 24.24 20.78
CA SER A 48 29.87 25.40 20.64
C SER A 48 30.02 26.22 19.36
N ALA A 49 30.84 25.78 18.40
CA ALA A 49 30.94 26.49 17.10
C ALA A 49 29.80 26.05 16.17
N PRO A 50 29.03 26.98 15.55
CA PRO A 50 28.00 26.64 14.60
C PRO A 50 28.65 26.11 13.33
N SER A 51 28.62 24.79 13.13
CA SER A 51 29.08 24.17 11.90
C SER A 51 28.06 24.37 10.79
N LYS A 52 28.44 25.12 9.73
CA LYS A 52 27.78 25.05 8.43
C LYS A 52 27.80 23.60 7.93
N PRO A 53 26.74 23.11 7.27
CA PRO A 53 26.75 21.79 6.67
C PRO A 53 27.75 21.76 5.51
N SER A 54 28.94 21.23 5.76
CA SER A 54 29.90 20.92 4.70
C SER A 54 29.85 19.42 4.39
N ASN A 55 29.37 19.08 3.20
CA ASN A 55 29.66 17.80 2.57
C ASN A 55 31.18 17.77 2.29
N THR A 56 31.93 17.14 3.15
CA THR A 56 33.33 16.80 2.91
C THR A 56 33.49 15.30 2.92
N SER A 57 33.66 14.73 1.74
CA SER A 57 34.27 13.43 1.53
C SER A 57 35.72 13.52 2.05
N THR A 58 36.01 12.84 3.16
CA THR A 58 37.35 12.57 3.63
C THR A 58 37.98 11.49 2.74
N SER A 59 39.27 11.60 2.51
CA SER A 59 40.11 10.77 1.63
C SER A 59 40.16 9.26 1.95
N ASP A 60 39.26 8.74 2.82
CA ASP A 60 39.24 7.33 3.26
C ASP A 60 37.89 6.64 3.01
N GLY A 61 37.06 7.14 2.08
CA GLY A 61 35.78 6.51 1.71
C GLY A 61 34.70 6.46 2.82
N THR A 62 34.93 7.12 3.96
CA THR A 62 34.00 7.14 5.10
C THR A 62 32.94 8.21 4.92
N GLN A 63 31.65 7.84 5.06
CA GLN A 63 30.52 8.77 5.03
C GLN A 63 29.97 9.04 6.42
N LYS A 64 29.50 10.29 6.66
CA LYS A 64 28.88 10.75 7.90
C LYS A 64 27.40 11.05 7.64
N LEU A 65 26.53 10.48 8.48
CA LEU A 65 25.10 10.62 8.32
C LEU A 65 24.42 10.89 9.66
N GLN A 66 23.35 11.72 9.60
CA GLN A 66 22.47 11.98 10.74
C GLN A 66 21.11 11.41 10.42
N ILE A 67 20.62 10.50 11.27
CA ILE A 67 19.41 9.75 11.04
C ILE A 67 18.45 10.00 12.20
N PRO A 68 17.23 10.52 11.96
CA PRO A 68 16.23 10.62 13.03
C PRO A 68 15.83 9.23 13.54
N ILE A 69 15.73 9.07 14.86
CA ILE A 69 15.27 7.85 15.52
C ILE A 69 13.99 8.15 16.26
N LEU A 70 12.98 7.32 16.09
CA LEU A 70 11.67 7.45 16.72
C LEU A 70 11.48 6.40 17.82
N GLY A 71 10.85 6.79 18.93
CA GLY A 71 10.49 5.90 20.02
C GLY A 71 11.58 5.75 21.11
N MET A 72 12.45 6.75 21.28
CA MET A 72 13.43 6.78 22.38
C MET A 72 12.85 7.47 23.62
N ASP A 73 12.53 6.71 24.64
CA ASP A 73 11.88 7.22 25.86
C ASP A 73 12.86 7.37 27.05
N CYS A 74 14.11 6.91 26.90
CA CYS A 74 15.08 6.96 27.99
C CYS A 74 16.56 6.91 27.54
N ALA A 75 17.47 7.34 28.40
CA ALA A 75 18.91 7.30 28.12
C ALA A 75 19.49 5.89 27.92
N ALA A 76 18.84 4.84 28.42
CA ALA A 76 19.26 3.45 28.20
C ALA A 76 19.01 3.00 26.74
N CYS A 77 18.02 3.60 26.06
CA CYS A 77 17.72 3.37 24.65
C CYS A 77 18.91 3.76 23.77
N VAL A 78 19.57 4.87 24.08
CA VAL A 78 20.77 5.37 23.39
C VAL A 78 21.85 4.29 23.33
N VAL A 79 22.18 3.71 24.50
CA VAL A 79 23.23 2.69 24.62
C VAL A 79 22.90 1.43 23.81
N THR A 80 21.62 1.06 23.76
CA THR A 80 21.16 -0.13 23.02
C THR A 80 21.30 0.08 21.52
N ILE A 81 20.87 1.23 21.00
CA ILE A 81 20.96 1.56 19.58
C ILE A 81 22.44 1.65 19.15
N GLU A 82 23.25 2.38 19.89
CA GLU A 82 24.68 2.52 19.60
C GLU A 82 25.39 1.18 19.54
N LYS A 83 25.11 0.29 20.48
CA LYS A 83 25.71 -1.04 20.56
C LYS A 83 25.32 -1.92 19.38
N GLU A 84 24.04 -1.91 18.96
CA GLU A 84 23.58 -2.74 17.83
C GLU A 84 24.10 -2.18 16.48
N VAL A 85 24.14 -0.88 16.31
CA VAL A 85 24.68 -0.26 15.09
C VAL A 85 26.19 -0.43 15.01
N GLN A 86 26.90 -0.29 16.11
CA GLN A 86 28.36 -0.40 16.15
C GLN A 86 28.88 -1.83 15.92
N ARG A 87 28.02 -2.86 16.07
CA ARG A 87 28.34 -4.25 15.73
C ARG A 87 28.44 -4.53 14.22
N LEU A 88 27.90 -3.65 13.38
CA LEU A 88 27.94 -3.85 11.95
C LEU A 88 29.35 -3.65 11.39
N PRO A 89 29.85 -4.54 10.53
CA PRO A 89 31.14 -4.35 9.86
C PRO A 89 31.07 -3.10 8.96
N GLY A 90 32.08 -2.22 9.05
CA GLY A 90 32.12 -0.98 8.29
C GLY A 90 31.56 0.25 9.00
N ILE A 91 31.06 0.14 10.23
CA ILE A 91 30.73 1.28 11.08
C ILE A 91 31.98 1.71 11.85
N ASN A 92 32.44 2.94 11.59
CA ASN A 92 33.58 3.52 12.31
C ASN A 92 33.13 4.13 13.65
N ARG A 93 31.96 4.78 13.65
CA ARG A 93 31.39 5.41 14.83
C ARG A 93 29.87 5.49 14.74
N ALA A 94 29.19 5.14 15.82
CA ALA A 94 27.77 5.37 16.03
C ALA A 94 27.58 6.13 17.34
N ASN A 95 26.83 7.21 17.32
CA ASN A 95 26.53 8.02 18.50
C ASN A 95 25.10 8.54 18.40
N VAL A 96 24.29 8.29 19.42
CA VAL A 96 22.89 8.70 19.49
C VAL A 96 22.75 9.85 20.46
N ASN A 97 22.13 10.93 20.01
CA ASN A 97 21.80 12.05 20.85
C ASN A 97 20.33 11.95 21.26
N TYR A 98 20.09 11.71 22.54
CA TYR A 98 18.76 11.58 23.10
C TYR A 98 17.90 12.85 22.96
N SER A 99 18.52 14.04 23.15
CA SER A 99 17.80 15.32 23.14
C SER A 99 17.40 15.75 21.73
N THR A 100 18.14 15.32 20.70
CA THR A 100 17.83 15.64 19.29
C THR A 100 17.18 14.46 18.58
N GLU A 101 17.03 13.33 19.25
CA GLU A 101 16.51 12.08 18.70
C GLU A 101 17.19 11.67 17.39
N LYS A 102 18.52 11.84 17.31
CA LYS A 102 19.29 11.55 16.09
C LYS A 102 20.45 10.58 16.38
N LEU A 103 20.61 9.63 15.47
CA LEU A 103 21.80 8.77 15.36
C LEU A 103 22.79 9.42 14.41
N TYR A 104 23.99 9.65 14.88
CA TYR A 104 25.14 10.08 14.09
C TYR A 104 25.97 8.84 13.77
N VAL A 105 26.10 8.51 12.51
CA VAL A 105 26.85 7.34 12.06
C VAL A 105 27.94 7.73 11.08
N GLU A 106 29.16 7.22 11.28
CA GLU A 106 30.29 7.27 10.35
C GLU A 106 30.51 5.84 9.84
N TYR A 107 30.34 5.62 8.53
CA TYR A 107 30.36 4.29 7.96
C TYR A 107 31.03 4.26 6.58
N LYS A 108 31.44 3.06 6.15
CA LYS A 108 31.98 2.77 4.82
C LYS A 108 30.89 2.16 3.95
N PRO A 109 30.37 2.88 2.93
CA PRO A 109 29.28 2.39 2.07
C PRO A 109 29.59 1.12 1.31
N GLU A 110 30.86 0.83 1.09
CA GLU A 110 31.33 -0.39 0.44
C GLU A 110 31.15 -1.65 1.30
N GLN A 111 31.09 -1.49 2.63
CA GLN A 111 31.04 -2.58 3.61
C GLN A 111 29.67 -2.72 4.28
N VAL A 112 28.96 -1.61 4.50
CA VAL A 112 27.65 -1.60 5.14
C VAL A 112 26.71 -0.67 4.42
N GLY A 113 25.53 -1.19 4.03
CA GLY A 113 24.47 -0.42 3.41
C GLY A 113 23.47 0.14 4.41
N MET A 114 22.70 1.14 3.98
CA MET A 114 21.63 1.75 4.80
C MET A 114 20.57 0.75 5.27
N GLU A 115 20.32 -0.30 4.49
CA GLU A 115 19.38 -1.35 4.86
C GLU A 115 19.85 -2.12 6.11
N GLN A 116 21.14 -2.40 6.23
CA GLN A 116 21.73 -3.08 7.40
C GLN A 116 21.70 -2.18 8.65
N ILE A 117 21.96 -0.86 8.49
CA ILE A 117 21.85 0.11 9.57
C ILE A 117 20.39 0.21 10.03
N THR A 118 19.44 0.26 9.10
CA THR A 118 18.00 0.27 9.38
C THR A 118 17.58 -0.97 10.16
N GLN A 119 18.08 -2.14 9.75
CA GLN A 119 17.78 -3.40 10.42
C GLN A 119 18.39 -3.46 11.84
N ALA A 120 19.58 -2.91 12.05
CA ALA A 120 20.18 -2.84 13.37
C ALA A 120 19.37 -1.96 14.33
N VAL A 121 18.90 -0.80 13.86
CA VAL A 121 18.03 0.07 14.65
C VAL A 121 16.69 -0.62 14.96
N LYS A 122 16.11 -1.33 14.00
CA LYS A 122 14.90 -2.14 14.21
C LYS A 122 15.12 -3.27 15.23
N SER A 123 16.26 -3.97 15.14
CA SER A 123 16.61 -5.05 16.07
C SER A 123 16.79 -4.53 17.50
N ALA A 124 17.22 -3.26 17.65
CA ALA A 124 17.26 -2.57 18.93
C ALA A 124 15.85 -2.17 19.45
N GLY A 125 14.78 -2.39 18.68
CA GLY A 125 13.41 -2.06 19.07
C GLY A 125 12.95 -0.66 18.69
N TYR A 126 13.70 0.08 17.85
CA TYR A 126 13.41 1.47 17.48
C TYR A 126 13.17 1.62 15.98
N ARG A 127 12.61 2.78 15.58
CA ARG A 127 12.32 3.09 14.17
C ARG A 127 13.17 4.27 13.71
N MET A 128 13.59 4.23 12.45
CA MET A 128 14.26 5.37 11.81
C MET A 128 13.21 6.31 11.24
N GLY A 129 13.39 7.61 11.47
CA GLY A 129 12.60 8.64 10.81
C GLY A 129 12.96 8.70 9.34
N LYS A 130 11.99 8.52 8.47
CA LYS A 130 12.13 8.57 7.02
C LYS A 130 11.13 9.54 6.42
N ALA A 131 11.44 10.08 5.25
CA ALA A 131 10.47 10.72 4.38
C ALA A 131 10.22 9.83 3.17
N THR A 132 9.01 9.84 2.67
CA THR A 132 8.63 9.11 1.47
C THR A 132 8.41 10.12 0.35
N LEU A 133 9.09 9.92 -0.78
CA LEU A 133 8.93 10.70 -2.00
C LEU A 133 8.27 9.83 -3.05
N GLN A 134 7.18 10.32 -3.64
CA GLN A 134 6.58 9.73 -4.81
C GLN A 134 6.86 10.61 -6.04
N ILE A 135 7.48 10.03 -7.07
CA ILE A 135 7.77 10.71 -8.34
C ILE A 135 7.23 9.90 -9.51
N GLY A 136 6.69 10.59 -10.51
CA GLY A 136 6.36 9.97 -11.80
C GLY A 136 7.62 9.73 -12.61
N ILE A 137 7.72 8.60 -13.30
CA ILE A 137 8.85 8.25 -14.15
C ILE A 137 8.33 7.83 -15.52
N GLY A 138 8.56 8.66 -16.53
CA GLY A 138 8.18 8.37 -17.91
C GLY A 138 9.28 7.71 -18.71
N GLY A 139 8.88 6.92 -19.71
CA GLY A 139 9.80 6.22 -20.61
C GLY A 139 10.24 4.83 -20.12
N MET A 140 9.56 4.26 -19.11
CA MET A 140 9.77 2.87 -18.70
C MET A 140 8.90 1.92 -19.52
N HIS A 141 9.51 0.93 -20.14
CA HIS A 141 8.78 -0.03 -21.00
C HIS A 141 8.93 -1.49 -20.58
N CYS A 142 9.79 -1.80 -19.60
CA CYS A 142 10.03 -3.19 -19.20
C CYS A 142 10.57 -3.31 -17.77
N ALA A 143 10.49 -4.51 -17.21
CA ALA A 143 10.95 -4.83 -15.87
C ALA A 143 12.46 -4.56 -15.66
N SER A 144 13.27 -4.65 -16.72
CA SER A 144 14.70 -4.33 -16.62
C SER A 144 14.96 -2.83 -16.42
N CYS A 145 14.10 -1.94 -16.95
CA CYS A 145 14.14 -0.50 -16.70
C CYS A 145 13.89 -0.23 -15.21
N VAL A 146 12.86 -0.87 -14.67
CA VAL A 146 12.48 -0.78 -13.27
C VAL A 146 13.63 -1.21 -12.35
N SER A 147 14.16 -2.42 -12.55
CA SER A 147 15.26 -2.96 -11.72
C SER A 147 16.50 -2.05 -11.74
N LYS A 148 16.78 -1.43 -12.87
CA LYS A 148 17.90 -0.53 -13.02
C LYS A 148 17.72 0.76 -12.23
N ILE A 149 16.55 1.38 -12.33
CA ILE A 149 16.24 2.62 -11.60
C ILE A 149 16.30 2.34 -10.10
N GLU A 150 15.69 1.25 -9.63
CA GLU A 150 15.74 0.86 -8.22
C GLU A 150 17.15 0.64 -7.71
N THR A 151 17.98 -0.04 -8.50
CA THR A 151 19.37 -0.34 -8.13
C THR A 151 20.18 0.94 -7.96
N GLU A 152 20.08 1.88 -8.89
CA GLU A 152 20.82 3.14 -8.82
C GLU A 152 20.29 4.07 -7.73
N LEU A 153 18.97 4.10 -7.51
CA LEU A 153 18.39 4.86 -6.41
C LEU A 153 18.87 4.31 -5.05
N ARG A 154 18.87 2.99 -4.86
CA ARG A 154 19.33 2.35 -3.61
C ARG A 154 20.82 2.51 -3.35
N ARG A 155 21.63 2.72 -4.39
CA ARG A 155 23.06 3.03 -4.26
C ARG A 155 23.32 4.46 -3.75
N SER A 156 22.33 5.33 -3.85
CA SER A 156 22.47 6.71 -3.40
C SER A 156 22.49 6.78 -1.88
N PRO A 157 23.51 7.40 -1.26
CA PRO A 157 23.55 7.59 0.18
C PRO A 157 22.33 8.33 0.68
N GLY A 158 21.65 7.79 1.72
CA GLY A 158 20.44 8.38 2.28
C GLY A 158 19.14 7.86 1.67
N VAL A 159 19.16 7.07 0.62
CA VAL A 159 17.97 6.33 0.15
C VAL A 159 17.86 5.01 0.92
N LEU A 160 16.74 4.81 1.62
CA LEU A 160 16.47 3.63 2.43
C LEU A 160 15.86 2.50 1.60
N SER A 161 14.89 2.86 0.78
CA SER A 161 14.25 1.94 -0.15
C SER A 161 13.81 2.70 -1.41
N ALA A 162 13.80 2.02 -2.52
CA ALA A 162 13.19 2.51 -3.75
C ALA A 162 12.38 1.38 -4.36
N SER A 163 11.14 1.67 -4.64
CA SER A 163 10.21 0.79 -5.33
C SER A 163 9.67 1.51 -6.55
N VAL A 164 9.96 0.97 -7.73
CA VAL A 164 9.51 1.53 -9.00
C VAL A 164 8.46 0.60 -9.58
N ASP A 165 7.33 1.16 -9.94
CA ASP A 165 6.22 0.41 -10.51
C ASP A 165 6.00 0.81 -11.98
N LEU A 166 6.07 -0.19 -12.85
CA LEU A 166 5.90 0.00 -14.28
C LEU A 166 4.43 0.32 -14.65
N GLY A 167 3.49 -0.21 -13.88
CA GLY A 167 2.06 -0.04 -14.16
C GLY A 167 1.55 1.37 -13.83
N THR A 168 2.06 1.94 -12.75
CA THR A 168 1.73 3.32 -12.33
C THR A 168 2.70 4.36 -12.89
N GLU A 169 3.79 3.93 -13.53
CA GLU A 169 4.87 4.78 -14.02
C GLU A 169 5.39 5.72 -12.93
N SER A 170 5.54 5.21 -11.71
CA SER A 170 5.98 5.98 -10.56
C SER A 170 7.03 5.25 -9.74
N ALA A 171 7.79 6.00 -8.96
CA ALA A 171 8.66 5.48 -7.93
C ALA A 171 8.25 6.02 -6.57
N ILE A 172 8.24 5.12 -5.59
CA ILE A 172 8.17 5.46 -4.17
C ILE A 172 9.57 5.27 -3.59
N VAL A 173 10.13 6.35 -3.08
CA VAL A 173 11.49 6.38 -2.54
C VAL A 173 11.42 6.78 -1.07
N ASP A 174 11.76 5.85 -0.18
CA ASP A 174 11.97 6.17 1.23
C ASP A 174 13.40 6.69 1.40
N TYR A 175 13.55 7.86 1.93
CA TYR A 175 14.84 8.52 2.04
C TYR A 175 14.97 9.30 3.35
N ILE A 176 16.20 9.64 3.71
CA ILE A 176 16.51 10.49 4.85
C ILE A 176 16.71 11.93 4.34
N PRO A 177 15.84 12.89 4.67
CA PRO A 177 15.88 14.25 4.13
C PRO A 177 17.17 15.02 4.45
N SER A 178 17.82 14.67 5.55
CA SER A 178 19.11 15.25 5.94
C SER A 178 20.29 14.69 5.16
N ALA A 179 20.12 13.59 4.43
CA ALA A 179 21.19 12.89 3.70
C ALA A 179 21.12 13.07 2.19
N VAL A 180 19.91 13.12 1.62
CA VAL A 180 19.72 13.27 0.18
C VAL A 180 18.59 14.26 -0.11
N LYS A 181 18.82 15.15 -1.08
CA LYS A 181 17.81 16.11 -1.55
C LYS A 181 16.95 15.48 -2.65
N ILE A 182 15.72 15.94 -2.77
CA ILE A 182 14.76 15.49 -3.79
C ILE A 182 15.35 15.66 -5.21
N ASP A 183 16.00 16.81 -5.47
CA ASP A 183 16.62 17.08 -6.77
C ASP A 183 17.73 16.07 -7.12
N THR A 184 18.45 15.56 -6.12
CA THR A 184 19.45 14.51 -6.33
C THR A 184 18.79 13.20 -6.73
N ILE A 185 17.67 12.82 -6.09
CA ILE A 185 16.89 11.62 -6.43
C ILE A 185 16.38 11.71 -7.88
N ARG A 186 15.85 12.88 -8.28
CA ARG A 186 15.41 13.13 -9.66
C ARG A 186 16.54 13.04 -10.66
N SER A 187 17.66 13.70 -10.37
CA SER A 187 18.83 13.70 -11.26
C SER A 187 19.41 12.30 -11.50
N ILE A 188 19.29 11.38 -10.55
CA ILE A 188 19.68 9.97 -10.72
C ILE A 188 18.80 9.32 -11.79
N VAL A 189 17.49 9.48 -11.71
CA VAL A 189 16.52 8.91 -12.66
C VAL A 189 16.74 9.51 -14.07
N GLU A 190 16.97 10.82 -14.16
CA GLU A 190 17.20 11.51 -15.42
C GLU A 190 18.52 11.11 -16.08
N ARG A 191 19.60 10.92 -15.31
CA ARG A 191 20.87 10.38 -15.82
C ARG A 191 20.76 9.00 -16.41
N LEU A 192 19.79 8.20 -15.95
CA LEU A 192 19.50 6.90 -16.52
C LEU A 192 18.71 6.95 -17.85
N GLY A 193 18.34 8.14 -18.30
CA GLY A 193 17.63 8.39 -19.56
C GLY A 193 16.10 8.39 -19.42
N TYR A 194 15.57 8.46 -18.18
CA TYR A 194 14.13 8.53 -17.91
C TYR A 194 13.73 9.95 -17.56
N LYS A 195 12.45 10.30 -17.79
CA LYS A 195 11.91 11.60 -17.40
C LYS A 195 11.28 11.51 -16.03
N THR A 196 11.50 12.52 -15.18
CA THR A 196 10.83 12.63 -13.90
C THR A 196 9.71 13.68 -13.97
N PHE A 197 8.58 13.40 -13.30
CA PHE A 197 7.46 14.32 -13.17
C PHE A 197 7.07 14.43 -11.70
N ASP A 198 6.53 15.58 -11.31
CA ASP A 198 5.89 15.69 -10.01
C ASP A 198 4.62 14.86 -10.03
N SER A 199 4.60 13.74 -9.29
CA SER A 199 3.33 13.15 -8.89
C SER A 199 2.72 14.14 -7.92
N ALA A 200 1.60 14.75 -8.29
CA ALA A 200 0.90 15.69 -7.45
C ALA A 200 0.59 15.02 -6.11
N SER A 201 1.38 15.36 -5.09
CA SER A 201 0.98 15.13 -3.72
C SER A 201 -0.17 16.09 -3.43
N PRO A 202 -1.30 15.64 -2.88
CA PRO A 202 -2.33 16.56 -2.42
C PRO A 202 -1.72 17.39 -1.27
N GLY A 203 -1.35 18.64 -1.52
CA GLY A 203 -0.97 19.54 -0.45
C GLY A 203 0.21 20.49 -0.64
N SER A 204 0.68 20.77 -1.86
CA SER A 204 1.58 21.91 -2.07
C SER A 204 1.38 22.50 -3.46
N ALA A 205 0.58 23.56 -3.55
CA ALA A 205 0.46 24.39 -4.74
C ALA A 205 1.07 25.78 -4.50
N PRO A 206 1.92 26.30 -5.41
CA PRO A 206 1.97 27.73 -5.62
C PRO A 206 0.85 28.12 -6.58
N ALA A 207 0.15 29.19 -6.23
CA ALA A 207 -0.99 29.73 -6.95
C ALA A 207 -0.76 29.93 -8.45
N LYS A 208 -1.52 29.24 -9.29
CA LYS A 208 -1.90 29.68 -10.64
C LYS A 208 -3.31 29.21 -10.98
N LYS A 209 -4.05 30.08 -11.66
CA LYS A 209 -5.48 30.10 -11.98
C LYS A 209 -6.13 28.75 -12.32
N PRO A 210 -7.47 28.62 -12.04
CA PRO A 210 -8.21 27.36 -12.14
C PRO A 210 -8.59 27.04 -13.58
N ASP A 211 -7.79 26.23 -14.22
CA ASP A 211 -8.24 25.35 -15.29
C ASP A 211 -7.90 23.93 -14.87
N GLU A 212 -8.82 23.00 -15.00
CA GLU A 212 -8.82 21.62 -14.53
C GLU A 212 -7.44 21.02 -14.24
N PRO A 213 -7.19 20.40 -13.09
CA PRO A 213 -5.97 19.66 -12.84
C PRO A 213 -5.98 18.40 -13.71
N VAL A 214 -5.64 18.55 -14.96
CA VAL A 214 -5.34 17.43 -15.85
C VAL A 214 -4.00 16.91 -15.38
N ASP A 215 -4.00 15.69 -14.84
CA ASP A 215 -2.84 14.92 -14.44
C ASP A 215 -1.78 14.99 -15.57
N GLU A 216 -0.64 15.66 -15.34
CA GLU A 216 0.43 15.79 -16.34
C GLU A 216 0.90 14.41 -16.86
N ASN A 217 0.85 13.38 -16.00
CA ASN A 217 1.09 11.99 -16.37
C ASN A 217 0.04 11.48 -17.37
N GLU A 218 -1.21 11.92 -17.27
CA GLU A 218 -2.27 11.52 -18.22
C GLU A 218 -2.05 12.16 -19.59
N LYS A 219 -1.72 13.45 -19.64
CA LYS A 219 -1.33 14.13 -20.89
C LYS A 219 -0.10 13.50 -21.52
N ALA A 220 0.90 13.16 -20.71
CA ALA A 220 2.11 12.49 -21.21
C ALA A 220 1.78 11.12 -21.78
N ARG A 221 0.95 10.31 -21.11
CA ARG A 221 0.47 9.00 -21.59
C ARG A 221 -0.38 9.10 -22.85
N GLU A 222 -1.26 10.08 -22.91
CA GLU A 222 -2.11 10.30 -24.08
C GLU A 222 -1.27 10.74 -25.29
N HIS A 223 -0.28 11.58 -25.06
CA HIS A 223 0.68 11.97 -26.09
C HIS A 223 1.53 10.77 -26.55
N GLU A 224 2.00 9.93 -25.64
CA GLU A 224 2.76 8.70 -25.96
C GLU A 224 1.90 7.69 -26.72
N TYR A 225 0.67 7.45 -26.24
CA TYR A 225 -0.32 6.62 -26.94
C TYR A 225 -0.57 7.11 -28.38
N THR A 226 -0.84 8.39 -28.53
CA THR A 226 -1.11 8.99 -29.85
C THR A 226 0.11 8.91 -30.77
N SER A 227 1.31 9.10 -30.22
CA SER A 227 2.58 8.93 -30.94
C SER A 227 2.76 7.50 -31.44
N LEU A 228 2.56 6.49 -30.57
CA LEU A 228 2.69 5.07 -30.95
C LEU A 228 1.61 4.65 -31.97
N VAL A 229 0.38 5.14 -31.82
CA VAL A 229 -0.67 4.87 -32.82
C VAL A 229 -0.31 5.46 -34.19
N ARG A 230 0.25 6.67 -34.25
CA ARG A 230 0.73 7.27 -35.50
C ARG A 230 1.87 6.45 -36.12
N LYS A 231 2.82 6.00 -35.31
CA LYS A 231 3.94 5.13 -35.72
C LYS A 231 3.45 3.79 -36.25
N PHE A 232 2.54 3.14 -35.52
CA PHE A 232 1.85 1.93 -35.94
C PHE A 232 1.14 2.09 -37.27
N LEU A 233 0.32 3.16 -37.44
CA LEU A 233 -0.41 3.40 -38.70
C LEU A 233 0.54 3.61 -39.88
N PHE A 234 1.61 4.38 -39.68
CA PHE A 234 2.60 4.60 -40.73
C PHE A 234 3.29 3.30 -41.14
N ALA A 235 3.82 2.52 -40.16
CA ALA A 235 4.47 1.25 -40.45
C ALA A 235 3.48 0.22 -41.02
N GLY A 236 2.25 0.14 -40.48
CA GLY A 236 1.22 -0.80 -40.88
C GLY A 236 0.67 -0.54 -42.28
N ILE A 237 0.44 0.72 -42.66
CA ILE A 237 0.01 1.08 -44.01
C ILE A 237 1.07 0.70 -45.04
N LEU A 238 2.36 0.98 -44.73
CA LEU A 238 3.47 0.58 -45.59
C LEU A 238 3.71 -0.92 -45.60
N ALA A 239 3.40 -1.63 -44.51
CA ALA A 239 3.52 -3.09 -44.45
C ALA A 239 2.61 -3.82 -45.46
N LEU A 240 1.42 -3.29 -45.76
CA LEU A 240 0.47 -3.93 -46.68
C LEU A 240 1.03 -4.16 -48.06
N PRO A 241 1.53 -3.15 -48.82
CA PRO A 241 2.14 -3.37 -50.13
C PRO A 241 3.44 -4.18 -49.99
N VAL A 242 4.20 -4.01 -48.92
CA VAL A 242 5.44 -4.75 -48.71
C VAL A 242 5.18 -6.24 -48.60
N VAL A 243 4.21 -6.67 -47.79
CA VAL A 243 3.80 -8.08 -47.65
C VAL A 243 3.28 -8.62 -48.99
N LEU A 244 2.47 -7.82 -49.71
CA LEU A 244 1.96 -8.23 -51.02
C LEU A 244 3.06 -8.57 -52.01
N PHE A 245 4.08 -7.73 -52.12
CA PHE A 245 5.22 -7.95 -53.06
C PHE A 245 6.32 -8.83 -52.47
N SER A 246 6.30 -9.16 -51.20
CA SER A 246 7.19 -10.19 -50.62
C SER A 246 6.73 -11.62 -50.97
N TYR A 247 5.40 -11.80 -51.14
CA TYR A 247 4.83 -13.14 -51.43
C TYR A 247 3.99 -13.15 -52.71
N PRO A 248 4.55 -12.78 -53.88
CA PRO A 248 3.81 -12.57 -55.14
C PRO A 248 3.09 -13.82 -55.64
N THR A 249 3.69 -15.00 -55.42
CA THR A 249 3.10 -16.28 -55.78
C THR A 249 1.89 -16.65 -54.92
N VAL A 250 1.92 -16.35 -53.63
CA VAL A 250 0.83 -16.62 -52.71
C VAL A 250 -0.40 -15.75 -53.03
N PHE A 251 -0.16 -14.49 -53.41
CA PHE A 251 -1.23 -13.54 -53.75
C PHE A 251 -1.62 -13.58 -55.23
N GLY A 252 -1.04 -14.49 -56.05
CA GLY A 252 -1.41 -14.64 -57.45
C GLY A 252 -1.12 -13.43 -58.33
N LEU A 253 -0.03 -12.69 -58.01
CA LEU A 253 0.34 -11.51 -58.78
C LEU A 253 0.74 -11.87 -60.24
N PRO A 254 0.52 -10.95 -61.22
CA PRO A 254 0.90 -11.15 -62.64
C PRO A 254 2.37 -11.49 -62.79
N ALA A 255 2.70 -12.15 -63.93
CA ALA A 255 4.06 -12.65 -64.22
C ALA A 255 5.16 -11.58 -64.07
N GLN A 256 4.85 -10.32 -64.39
CA GLN A 256 5.80 -9.18 -64.24
C GLN A 256 6.24 -8.89 -62.79
N PHE A 257 5.51 -9.39 -61.80
CA PHE A 257 5.82 -9.25 -60.39
C PHE A 257 6.29 -10.56 -59.75
N GLN A 258 6.56 -11.57 -60.54
CA GLN A 258 7.11 -12.83 -60.04
C GLN A 258 8.63 -12.75 -59.81
N ARG A 259 9.17 -13.66 -59.01
CA ARG A 259 10.58 -13.75 -58.68
C ARG A 259 11.45 -13.82 -59.94
N GLY A 260 12.60 -13.13 -59.93
CA GLY A 260 13.52 -13.07 -61.03
C GLY A 260 13.21 -12.01 -62.09
N THR A 261 12.18 -11.18 -61.91
CA THR A 261 11.87 -10.04 -62.80
C THR A 261 12.55 -8.76 -62.34
N ASP A 262 13.03 -7.93 -63.27
CA ASP A 262 13.62 -6.62 -62.97
C ASP A 262 12.63 -5.70 -62.24
N THR A 263 11.32 -5.84 -62.52
CA THR A 263 10.26 -5.08 -61.88
C THR A 263 10.17 -5.39 -60.37
N LEU A 264 10.17 -6.68 -60.00
CA LEU A 264 10.14 -7.07 -58.60
C LEU A 264 11.44 -6.66 -57.88
N HIS A 265 12.59 -6.80 -58.53
CA HIS A 265 13.88 -6.34 -57.99
C HIS A 265 13.86 -4.83 -57.72
N THR A 266 13.34 -4.02 -58.63
CA THR A 266 13.19 -2.57 -58.41
C THR A 266 12.26 -2.27 -57.26
N ILE A 267 11.15 -3.02 -57.10
CA ILE A 267 10.24 -2.88 -55.93
C ILE A 267 10.96 -3.21 -54.63
N TRP A 268 11.77 -4.26 -54.58
CA TRP A 268 12.57 -4.63 -53.42
C TRP A 268 13.59 -3.55 -53.04
N LEU A 269 14.24 -2.89 -54.01
CA LEU A 269 15.10 -1.73 -53.74
C LEU A 269 14.30 -0.59 -53.09
N VAL A 270 13.10 -0.29 -53.61
CA VAL A 270 12.21 0.73 -53.03
C VAL A 270 11.78 0.34 -51.61
N MET A 271 11.44 -0.93 -51.38
CA MET A 271 11.08 -1.43 -50.02
C MET A 271 12.25 -1.26 -49.04
N GLY A 272 13.49 -1.60 -49.47
CA GLY A 272 14.68 -1.40 -48.62
C GLY A 272 14.91 0.06 -48.25
N LEU A 273 14.65 0.99 -49.17
CA LEU A 273 14.73 2.43 -48.89
C LEU A 273 13.59 2.90 -47.95
N LEU A 274 12.36 2.44 -48.18
CA LEU A 274 11.20 2.74 -47.34
C LEU A 274 11.32 2.13 -45.93
N ALA A 275 12.09 1.06 -45.75
CA ALA A 275 12.35 0.49 -44.41
C ALA A 275 13.13 1.45 -43.53
N LEU A 276 13.99 2.31 -44.07
CA LEU A 276 14.78 3.27 -43.25
C LEU A 276 13.90 4.25 -42.45
N PRO A 277 12.95 4.99 -43.03
CA PRO A 277 12.08 5.84 -42.24
C PRO A 277 11.23 5.04 -41.24
N VAL A 278 10.81 3.82 -41.56
CA VAL A 278 10.09 2.98 -40.59
C VAL A 278 11.01 2.57 -39.44
N MET A 279 12.23 2.18 -39.68
CA MET A 279 13.21 1.84 -38.64
C MET A 279 13.56 3.05 -37.75
N PHE A 280 13.90 4.19 -38.36
CA PHE A 280 14.45 5.32 -37.63
C PHE A 280 13.42 6.33 -37.14
N TRP A 281 12.18 6.30 -37.64
CA TRP A 281 11.08 7.12 -37.14
C TRP A 281 10.06 6.30 -36.35
N SER A 282 9.41 5.27 -36.92
CA SER A 282 8.48 4.43 -36.17
C SER A 282 9.24 3.63 -35.08
N GLY A 283 10.33 2.96 -35.44
CA GLY A 283 11.16 2.16 -34.55
C GLY A 283 12.20 2.95 -33.73
N SER A 284 12.20 4.30 -33.75
CA SER A 284 13.23 5.13 -33.11
C SER A 284 13.47 4.80 -31.65
N HIS A 285 12.41 4.50 -30.89
CA HIS A 285 12.46 4.13 -29.48
C HIS A 285 13.17 2.78 -29.23
N PHE A 286 13.18 1.85 -30.20
CA PHE A 286 13.96 0.61 -30.08
C PHE A 286 15.44 0.91 -30.12
N TYR A 287 15.89 1.77 -31.01
CA TYR A 287 17.31 2.12 -31.13
C TYR A 287 17.82 2.96 -29.97
N THR A 288 17.04 3.96 -29.55
CA THR A 288 17.41 4.78 -28.37
C THR A 288 17.45 3.94 -27.10
N GLY A 289 16.46 3.04 -26.90
CA GLY A 289 16.43 2.12 -25.78
C GLY A 289 17.53 1.07 -25.80
N ALA A 290 17.88 0.54 -26.99
CA ALA A 290 19.01 -0.38 -27.16
C ALA A 290 20.36 0.28 -26.87
N LEU A 291 20.57 1.51 -27.33
CA LEU A 291 21.78 2.28 -27.06
C LEU A 291 21.94 2.59 -25.58
N ALA A 292 20.86 2.98 -24.90
CA ALA A 292 20.84 3.19 -23.48
C ALA A 292 21.18 1.89 -22.70
N ALA A 293 20.59 0.76 -23.10
CA ALA A 293 20.90 -0.54 -22.50
C ALA A 293 22.37 -0.92 -22.70
N PHE A 294 22.92 -0.75 -23.92
CA PHE A 294 24.31 -1.03 -24.24
C PHE A 294 25.27 -0.19 -23.38
N ARG A 295 25.06 1.12 -23.30
CA ARG A 295 25.87 2.01 -22.45
C ARG A 295 25.87 1.56 -20.98
N ASN A 296 24.79 0.97 -20.53
CA ASN A 296 24.62 0.50 -19.15
C ASN A 296 24.95 -1.00 -18.99
N ARG A 297 25.64 -1.63 -19.97
CA ARG A 297 26.03 -3.05 -19.96
C ARG A 297 24.85 -4.00 -19.62
N SER A 298 23.66 -3.69 -20.13
CA SER A 298 22.46 -4.47 -19.94
C SER A 298 21.79 -4.78 -21.29
N ALA A 299 20.91 -5.76 -21.33
CA ALA A 299 20.06 -6.05 -22.48
C ALA A 299 18.59 -5.94 -22.06
N ASN A 300 17.74 -5.45 -22.95
CA ASN A 300 16.31 -5.28 -22.74
C ASN A 300 15.53 -5.64 -24.01
N MET A 301 14.21 -5.53 -24.03
CA MET A 301 13.41 -5.82 -25.21
C MET A 301 13.79 -4.96 -26.41
N HIS A 302 14.16 -3.70 -26.21
CA HIS A 302 14.60 -2.80 -27.28
C HIS A 302 15.86 -3.33 -27.97
N THR A 303 16.79 -3.89 -27.18
CA THR A 303 18.01 -4.53 -27.72
C THR A 303 17.68 -5.72 -28.62
N LEU A 304 16.74 -6.59 -28.19
CA LEU A 304 16.33 -7.76 -28.96
C LEU A 304 15.67 -7.36 -30.27
N ILE A 305 14.70 -6.44 -30.23
CA ILE A 305 13.99 -5.99 -31.44
C ILE A 305 14.91 -5.22 -32.37
N ALA A 306 15.70 -4.24 -31.89
CA ALA A 306 16.62 -3.46 -32.71
C ALA A 306 17.64 -4.36 -33.41
N THR A 307 18.20 -5.37 -32.72
CA THR A 307 19.14 -6.34 -33.31
C THR A 307 18.44 -7.18 -34.37
N GLY A 308 17.24 -7.71 -34.10
CA GLY A 308 16.49 -8.55 -35.03
C GLY A 308 16.11 -7.83 -36.32
N ILE A 309 15.51 -6.62 -36.22
CA ILE A 309 15.08 -5.83 -37.38
C ILE A 309 16.29 -5.34 -38.19
N THR A 310 17.39 -4.97 -37.53
CA THR A 310 18.62 -4.53 -38.22
C THR A 310 19.25 -5.69 -38.97
N ALA A 311 19.32 -6.88 -38.36
CA ALA A 311 19.82 -8.08 -39.04
C ALA A 311 18.97 -8.46 -40.27
N ALA A 312 17.63 -8.40 -40.14
CA ALA A 312 16.72 -8.66 -41.27
C ALA A 312 16.89 -7.63 -42.37
N TRP A 313 17.02 -6.33 -42.06
CA TRP A 313 17.24 -5.28 -43.05
C TRP A 313 18.60 -5.41 -43.74
N LEU A 314 19.69 -5.63 -42.99
CA LEU A 314 21.04 -5.79 -43.54
C LEU A 314 21.10 -6.98 -44.47
N TYR A 315 20.59 -8.13 -44.08
CA TYR A 315 20.53 -9.31 -44.88
C TYR A 315 19.77 -9.08 -46.21
N SER A 316 18.55 -8.51 -46.09
CA SER A 316 17.73 -8.23 -47.29
C SER A 316 18.41 -7.25 -48.23
N THR A 317 19.13 -6.27 -47.72
CA THR A 317 19.89 -5.31 -48.49
C THR A 317 21.05 -6.03 -49.24
N VAL A 318 21.76 -6.93 -48.58
CA VAL A 318 22.81 -7.73 -49.24
C VAL A 318 22.22 -8.61 -50.32
N VAL A 319 21.08 -9.28 -50.11
CA VAL A 319 20.38 -10.09 -51.10
C VAL A 319 19.98 -9.27 -52.32
N VAL A 320 19.45 -8.06 -52.12
CA VAL A 320 18.98 -7.21 -53.21
C VAL A 320 20.11 -6.57 -53.98
N PHE A 321 21.20 -6.09 -53.34
CA PHE A 321 22.32 -5.45 -54.04
C PHE A 321 23.34 -6.40 -54.60
N PHE A 322 23.51 -7.61 -54.01
CA PHE A 322 24.53 -8.57 -54.37
C PHE A 322 23.94 -9.99 -54.53
N PRO A 323 22.92 -10.20 -55.39
CA PRO A 323 22.24 -11.48 -55.56
C PRO A 323 23.18 -12.59 -56.02
N TYR A 324 24.26 -12.25 -56.72
CA TYR A 324 25.26 -13.17 -57.23
C TYR A 324 26.13 -13.82 -56.14
N ILE A 325 26.10 -13.33 -54.93
CA ILE A 325 26.85 -13.97 -53.82
C ILE A 325 26.16 -15.25 -53.35
N PHE A 326 24.86 -15.35 -53.59
CA PHE A 326 24.08 -16.50 -53.19
C PHE A 326 24.06 -17.58 -54.25
N PRO A 327 24.49 -18.83 -53.95
CA PRO A 327 24.63 -19.92 -54.91
C PRO A 327 23.32 -20.34 -55.61
N GLN A 328 22.19 -20.08 -54.97
CA GLN A 328 20.83 -20.36 -55.47
C GLN A 328 20.01 -19.06 -55.40
N GLN A 329 20.06 -18.30 -56.49
CA GLN A 329 19.35 -17.00 -56.60
C GLN A 329 17.83 -17.09 -56.38
N GLU A 330 17.21 -18.21 -56.73
CA GLU A 330 15.79 -18.48 -56.60
C GLU A 330 15.34 -18.62 -55.13
N LEU A 331 16.25 -18.91 -54.19
CA LEU A 331 15.99 -19.10 -52.77
C LEU A 331 16.43 -17.90 -51.91
N ALA A 332 17.07 -16.88 -52.50
CA ALA A 332 17.51 -15.66 -51.80
C ALA A 332 16.36 -14.70 -51.62
N ASP A 333 15.51 -14.94 -50.61
CA ASP A 333 14.39 -14.08 -50.27
C ASP A 333 14.82 -12.90 -49.39
N GLN A 334 14.17 -11.78 -49.61
CA GLN A 334 14.31 -10.60 -48.74
C GLN A 334 13.34 -10.70 -47.55
N PHE A 335 13.69 -10.09 -46.42
CA PHE A 335 12.90 -10.03 -45.18
C PHE A 335 12.55 -8.58 -44.77
N TYR A 336 12.36 -7.69 -45.76
CA TYR A 336 11.90 -6.33 -45.46
C TYR A 336 10.52 -6.32 -44.84
N ASP A 337 9.62 -7.21 -45.23
CA ASP A 337 8.29 -7.42 -44.64
C ASP A 337 8.36 -7.63 -43.11
N THR A 338 9.36 -8.39 -42.66
CA THR A 338 9.61 -8.60 -41.23
C THR A 338 9.87 -7.28 -40.49
N VAL A 339 10.66 -6.37 -41.10
CA VAL A 339 10.95 -5.05 -40.50
C VAL A 339 9.68 -4.26 -40.30
N PHE A 340 8.84 -4.13 -41.33
CA PHE A 340 7.62 -3.35 -41.30
C PHE A 340 6.59 -3.94 -40.31
N VAL A 341 6.34 -5.26 -40.44
CA VAL A 341 5.32 -5.94 -39.66
C VAL A 341 5.70 -6.04 -38.20
N VAL A 342 6.96 -6.34 -37.86
CA VAL A 342 7.40 -6.43 -36.45
C VAL A 342 7.31 -5.07 -35.78
N ILE A 343 7.81 -3.99 -36.43
CA ILE A 343 7.70 -2.64 -35.86
C ILE A 343 6.21 -2.27 -35.66
N ALA A 344 5.38 -2.48 -36.66
CA ALA A 344 3.94 -2.16 -36.56
C ALA A 344 3.26 -2.94 -35.43
N LEU A 345 3.46 -4.26 -35.33
CA LEU A 345 2.80 -5.08 -34.31
C LEU A 345 3.30 -4.77 -32.87
N VAL A 346 4.58 -4.46 -32.73
CA VAL A 346 5.13 -4.09 -31.41
C VAL A 346 4.64 -2.71 -30.99
N ASP A 347 4.61 -1.72 -31.89
CA ASP A 347 4.05 -0.39 -31.63
C ASP A 347 2.56 -0.48 -31.24
N LEU A 348 1.79 -1.32 -31.93
CA LEU A 348 0.40 -1.61 -31.56
C LEU A 348 0.30 -2.23 -30.16
N GLY A 349 1.16 -3.23 -29.89
CA GLY A 349 1.21 -3.86 -28.57
C GLY A 349 1.49 -2.86 -27.45
N MET A 350 2.47 -1.98 -27.64
CA MET A 350 2.81 -0.91 -26.68
C MET A 350 1.67 0.12 -26.53
N ALA A 351 1.03 0.50 -27.65
CA ALA A 351 -0.13 1.41 -27.57
C ALA A 351 -1.29 0.79 -26.77
N LEU A 352 -1.60 -0.49 -27.00
CA LEU A 352 -2.62 -1.22 -26.23
C LEU A 352 -2.24 -1.35 -24.76
N GLU A 353 -0.96 -1.52 -24.45
CA GLU A 353 -0.42 -1.54 -23.09
C GLU A 353 -0.65 -0.23 -22.36
N ILE A 354 -0.29 0.93 -22.95
CA ILE A 354 -0.50 2.26 -22.37
C ILE A 354 -1.98 2.51 -22.11
N ARG A 355 -2.84 2.15 -23.06
CA ARG A 355 -4.30 2.28 -22.89
C ARG A 355 -4.83 1.42 -21.73
N ALA A 356 -4.28 0.24 -21.54
CA ALA A 356 -4.65 -0.66 -20.46
C ALA A 356 -4.23 -0.15 -19.08
N LYS A 357 -2.99 0.37 -18.99
CA LYS A 357 -2.48 1.01 -17.76
C LYS A 357 -3.35 2.19 -17.34
N GLY A 358 -3.77 3.06 -18.28
CA GLY A 358 -4.66 4.19 -18.00
C GLY A 358 -6.01 3.77 -17.41
N LYS A 359 -6.62 2.70 -17.91
CA LYS A 359 -7.89 2.18 -17.38
C LYS A 359 -7.75 1.60 -15.98
N SER A 360 -6.60 1.07 -15.60
CA SER A 360 -6.40 0.46 -14.27
C SER A 360 -6.38 1.50 -13.14
N SER A 361 -6.02 2.75 -13.43
CA SER A 361 -6.07 3.88 -12.48
C SER A 361 -7.46 4.52 -12.33
N GLU A 362 -8.46 4.06 -13.09
CA GLU A 362 -9.82 4.66 -13.11
C GLU A 362 -10.53 4.56 -11.75
N ALA A 363 -10.28 3.51 -10.97
CA ALA A 363 -10.88 3.35 -9.64
C ALA A 363 -10.42 4.47 -8.67
N ILE A 364 -9.12 4.82 -8.69
CA ILE A 364 -8.61 5.93 -7.88
C ILE A 364 -9.15 7.27 -8.35
N LYS A 365 -9.20 7.49 -9.67
CA LYS A 365 -9.78 8.73 -10.22
C LYS A 365 -11.24 8.90 -9.80
N LYS A 366 -12.01 7.82 -9.76
CA LYS A 366 -13.37 7.85 -9.21
C LYS A 366 -13.40 8.23 -7.74
N LEU A 367 -12.49 7.69 -6.93
CA LEU A 367 -12.37 8.08 -5.52
C LEU A 367 -12.00 9.57 -5.43
N ILE A 368 -10.93 10.04 -6.06
CA ILE A 368 -10.51 11.45 -6.04
C ILE A 368 -11.64 12.38 -6.48
N GLY A 369 -12.42 12.00 -7.50
CA GLY A 369 -13.58 12.75 -7.99
C GLY A 369 -14.78 12.84 -7.03
N LEU A 370 -14.71 12.13 -5.88
CA LEU A 370 -15.74 12.23 -4.85
C LEU A 370 -15.58 13.46 -3.98
N GLN A 371 -14.36 13.96 -3.79
CA GLN A 371 -14.10 15.16 -2.98
C GLN A 371 -14.71 16.40 -3.66
N PRO A 372 -15.49 17.23 -2.95
CA PRO A 372 -15.96 18.50 -3.48
C PRO A 372 -14.78 19.48 -3.66
N LYS A 373 -14.87 20.35 -4.66
CA LYS A 373 -13.83 21.36 -4.93
C LYS A 373 -13.96 22.59 -4.03
N THR A 374 -15.15 22.85 -3.49
CA THR A 374 -15.47 24.03 -2.68
C THR A 374 -16.17 23.61 -1.40
N ALA A 375 -16.01 24.42 -0.39
CA ALA A 375 -16.70 24.32 0.90
C ALA A 375 -17.40 25.64 1.22
N ARG A 376 -18.61 25.59 1.79
CA ARG A 376 -19.32 26.77 2.26
C ARG A 376 -19.05 26.93 3.75
N VAL A 377 -18.30 27.97 4.08
CA VAL A 377 -17.91 28.28 5.46
C VAL A 377 -18.61 29.51 5.98
N VAL A 378 -18.84 29.57 7.30
CA VAL A 378 -19.36 30.76 7.98
C VAL A 378 -18.20 31.48 8.66
N ARG A 379 -17.77 32.60 8.07
CA ARG A 379 -16.75 33.48 8.66
C ARG A 379 -17.34 34.86 8.92
N ASN A 380 -17.14 35.41 10.11
CA ASN A 380 -17.68 36.71 10.52
C ASN A 380 -19.21 36.83 10.34
N GLY A 381 -19.94 35.74 10.52
CA GLY A 381 -21.41 35.69 10.38
C GLY A 381 -21.92 35.68 8.94
N LYS A 382 -21.06 35.55 7.94
CA LYS A 382 -21.43 35.42 6.52
C LYS A 382 -21.02 34.07 5.96
N GLU A 383 -21.88 33.52 5.10
CA GLU A 383 -21.56 32.31 4.33
C GLU A 383 -20.73 32.69 3.11
N GLU A 384 -19.58 32.03 2.92
CA GLU A 384 -18.68 32.22 1.79
C GLU A 384 -18.32 30.84 1.21
N ASP A 385 -18.34 30.72 -0.13
CA ASP A 385 -17.85 29.52 -0.82
C ASP A 385 -16.33 29.68 -1.08
N ILE A 386 -15.53 28.85 -0.44
CA ILE A 386 -14.07 28.84 -0.58
C ILE A 386 -13.57 27.51 -1.17
N PRO A 387 -12.38 27.46 -1.78
CA PRO A 387 -11.73 26.18 -2.11
C PRO A 387 -11.58 25.30 -0.86
N VAL A 388 -11.77 23.98 -1.01
CA VAL A 388 -11.71 23.05 0.13
C VAL A 388 -10.34 23.06 0.81
N GLU A 389 -9.29 23.40 0.06
CA GLU A 389 -7.91 23.51 0.56
C GLU A 389 -7.70 24.70 1.51
N GLU A 390 -8.61 25.67 1.50
CA GLU A 390 -8.56 26.88 2.34
C GLU A 390 -9.37 26.76 3.61
N VAL A 391 -10.06 25.60 3.81
CA VAL A 391 -10.75 25.29 5.07
C VAL A 391 -9.71 25.01 6.15
N VAL A 392 -9.87 25.67 7.29
CA VAL A 392 -9.00 25.48 8.47
C VAL A 392 -9.74 24.79 9.61
N LEU A 393 -8.97 24.29 10.57
CA LEU A 393 -9.55 23.71 11.79
C LEU A 393 -10.47 24.74 12.49
N ASP A 394 -11.56 24.24 13.06
CA ASP A 394 -12.58 25.01 13.74
C ASP A 394 -13.48 25.88 12.85
N ASP A 395 -13.30 25.90 11.53
CA ASP A 395 -14.28 26.53 10.63
C ASP A 395 -15.66 25.86 10.77
N ILE A 396 -16.70 26.70 10.75
CA ILE A 396 -18.08 26.21 10.69
C ILE A 396 -18.48 26.06 9.23
N VAL A 397 -18.75 24.84 8.83
CA VAL A 397 -19.09 24.47 7.45
C VAL A 397 -20.58 24.17 7.35
N VAL A 398 -21.25 24.72 6.34
CA VAL A 398 -22.68 24.51 6.05
C VAL A 398 -22.82 23.49 4.92
N VAL A 399 -23.68 22.48 5.11
CA VAL A 399 -23.96 21.46 4.08
C VAL A 399 -25.47 21.36 3.87
N ARG A 400 -25.89 21.53 2.64
CA ARG A 400 -27.31 21.47 2.24
C ARG A 400 -27.67 20.09 1.66
N PRO A 401 -28.94 19.74 1.58
CA PRO A 401 -29.37 18.48 0.98
C PRO A 401 -28.82 18.30 -0.44
N GLY A 402 -28.26 17.12 -0.71
CA GLY A 402 -27.63 16.78 -1.99
C GLY A 402 -26.16 17.20 -2.13
N GLU A 403 -25.65 18.05 -1.22
CA GLU A 403 -24.24 18.45 -1.25
C GLU A 403 -23.34 17.39 -0.60
N LYS A 404 -22.08 17.37 -1.05
CA LYS A 404 -21.04 16.54 -0.44
C LYS A 404 -20.40 17.27 0.74
N ILE A 405 -20.06 16.53 1.77
CA ILE A 405 -19.33 17.04 2.93
C ILE A 405 -17.87 17.29 2.54
N PRO A 406 -17.33 18.52 2.72
CA PRO A 406 -15.99 18.85 2.18
C PRO A 406 -14.82 18.33 3.00
N VAL A 407 -14.92 18.32 4.33
CA VAL A 407 -13.87 17.92 5.28
C VAL A 407 -14.49 17.16 6.45
N ASP A 408 -13.68 16.50 7.29
CA ASP A 408 -14.18 15.81 8.48
C ASP A 408 -14.51 16.78 9.60
N GLY A 409 -15.54 16.49 10.38
CA GLY A 409 -15.94 17.37 11.47
C GLY A 409 -16.96 16.76 12.40
N THR A 410 -17.46 17.59 13.32
CA THR A 410 -18.51 17.24 14.29
C THR A 410 -19.70 18.14 14.08
N VAL A 411 -20.91 17.56 14.01
CA VAL A 411 -22.16 18.32 13.84
C VAL A 411 -22.32 19.30 15.01
N ALA A 412 -22.46 20.58 14.67
CA ALA A 412 -22.61 21.65 15.65
C ALA A 412 -24.08 22.13 15.76
N GLU A 413 -24.86 22.02 14.68
CA GLU A 413 -26.26 22.49 14.65
C GLU A 413 -27.03 21.72 13.54
N GLY A 414 -28.20 21.22 13.91
CA GLY A 414 -29.10 20.52 12.98
C GLY A 414 -28.91 19.00 12.99
N SER A 415 -29.63 18.32 12.08
CA SER A 415 -29.56 16.87 11.89
C SER A 415 -29.83 16.50 10.44
N SER A 416 -29.25 15.39 9.98
CA SER A 416 -29.49 14.90 8.63
C SER A 416 -29.16 13.41 8.49
N ALA A 417 -29.76 12.77 7.50
CA ALA A 417 -29.36 11.45 7.04
C ALA A 417 -28.23 11.59 6.00
N ILE A 418 -27.07 11.00 6.30
CA ILE A 418 -25.86 11.07 5.47
C ILE A 418 -25.59 9.73 4.80
N ASP A 419 -25.42 9.74 3.49
CA ASP A 419 -25.04 8.59 2.70
C ASP A 419 -23.52 8.43 2.76
N GLU A 420 -23.09 7.49 3.57
CA GLU A 420 -21.67 7.12 3.75
C GLU A 420 -21.28 5.93 2.85
N SER A 421 -22.16 5.50 1.94
CA SER A 421 -21.97 4.29 1.12
C SER A 421 -20.69 4.28 0.29
N MET A 422 -20.22 5.47 -0.11
CA MET A 422 -18.99 5.64 -0.90
C MET A 422 -17.72 5.30 -0.09
N ILE A 423 -17.79 5.40 1.22
CA ILE A 423 -16.67 5.09 2.14
C ILE A 423 -16.93 3.75 2.83
N THR A 424 -18.09 3.61 3.46
CA THR A 424 -18.45 2.41 4.21
C THR A 424 -18.94 1.27 3.32
N GLY A 425 -19.48 1.57 2.13
CA GLY A 425 -20.15 0.63 1.23
C GLY A 425 -21.52 0.14 1.73
N GLU A 426 -22.13 0.82 2.73
CA GLU A 426 -23.49 0.56 3.20
C GLU A 426 -24.48 1.47 2.47
N SER A 427 -25.54 0.88 1.91
CA SER A 427 -26.50 1.64 1.12
C SER A 427 -27.55 2.39 1.95
N ILE A 428 -27.61 2.15 3.26
CA ILE A 428 -28.58 2.79 4.14
C ILE A 428 -27.95 4.08 4.70
N PRO A 429 -28.55 5.26 4.48
CA PRO A 429 -28.06 6.50 5.07
C PRO A 429 -28.08 6.45 6.60
N VAL A 430 -27.07 7.04 7.22
CA VAL A 430 -26.93 7.10 8.69
C VAL A 430 -27.45 8.45 9.19
N GLU A 431 -28.34 8.44 10.17
CA GLU A 431 -28.79 9.67 10.81
C GLU A 431 -27.68 10.23 11.71
N LYS A 432 -27.40 11.53 11.56
CA LYS A 432 -26.43 12.29 12.35
C LYS A 432 -27.14 13.44 13.07
N HIS A 433 -26.81 13.58 14.34
CA HIS A 433 -27.32 14.58 15.24
C HIS A 433 -26.18 15.46 15.78
N GLU A 434 -26.53 16.48 16.53
CA GLU A 434 -25.55 17.35 17.19
C GLU A 434 -24.58 16.54 18.06
N GLY A 435 -23.28 16.76 17.88
CA GLY A 435 -22.20 16.00 18.50
C GLY A 435 -21.68 14.80 17.71
N ASP A 436 -22.38 14.35 16.68
CA ASP A 436 -21.96 13.22 15.85
C ASP A 436 -20.86 13.61 14.86
N GLY A 437 -19.94 12.66 14.57
CA GLY A 437 -18.89 12.83 13.57
C GLY A 437 -19.39 12.69 12.15
N VAL A 438 -18.92 13.55 11.23
CA VAL A 438 -19.18 13.50 9.79
C VAL A 438 -17.86 13.36 9.05
N ILE A 439 -17.90 12.64 7.93
CA ILE A 439 -16.70 12.27 7.13
C ILE A 439 -16.77 12.98 5.79
N GLY A 440 -15.65 13.57 5.36
CA GLY A 440 -15.51 14.20 4.07
C GLY A 440 -15.80 13.26 2.90
N ALA A 441 -16.26 13.80 1.76
CA ALA A 441 -16.69 13.08 0.56
C ALA A 441 -17.98 12.26 0.67
N THR A 442 -18.64 12.17 1.84
CA THR A 442 -19.97 11.59 2.00
C THR A 442 -21.05 12.57 1.52
N ILE A 443 -22.29 12.09 1.29
CA ILE A 443 -23.37 12.88 0.67
C ILE A 443 -24.48 13.13 1.67
N ASN A 444 -24.79 14.39 1.90
CA ASN A 444 -25.95 14.81 2.68
C ASN A 444 -27.25 14.55 1.92
N LYS A 445 -28.22 13.83 2.49
CA LYS A 445 -29.49 13.47 1.80
C LYS A 445 -30.66 14.36 2.13
N THR A 446 -30.93 14.66 3.37
CA THR A 446 -32.25 15.20 3.80
C THR A 446 -32.17 16.60 4.41
N GLY A 447 -31.55 16.77 5.54
CA GLY A 447 -31.50 18.00 6.31
C GLY A 447 -30.39 18.96 5.88
N SER A 448 -30.47 20.24 6.28
CA SER A 448 -29.33 21.15 6.28
C SER A 448 -28.73 21.18 7.66
N PHE A 449 -27.44 21.07 7.77
CA PHE A 449 -26.75 21.10 9.06
C PHE A 449 -25.45 21.89 8.97
N LYS A 450 -24.96 22.33 10.13
CA LYS A 450 -23.64 22.95 10.28
C LYS A 450 -22.75 22.04 11.08
N PHE A 451 -21.50 21.93 10.69
CA PHE A 451 -20.51 21.16 11.43
C PHE A 451 -19.23 21.95 11.61
N LYS A 452 -18.51 21.65 12.68
CA LYS A 452 -17.21 22.22 13.01
C LYS A 452 -16.14 21.33 12.39
N ALA A 453 -15.25 21.89 11.57
CA ALA A 453 -14.15 21.16 10.96
C ALA A 453 -13.13 20.69 12.02
N THR A 454 -12.90 19.37 12.11
CA THR A 454 -11.97 18.75 13.07
C THR A 454 -10.73 18.18 12.42
N LYS A 455 -10.81 17.77 11.12
CA LYS A 455 -9.68 17.36 10.32
C LYS A 455 -9.79 17.99 8.93
N VAL A 456 -8.69 18.54 8.44
CA VAL A 456 -8.65 19.27 7.14
C VAL A 456 -7.46 18.81 6.29
N GLY A 457 -7.53 19.03 4.97
CA GLY A 457 -6.44 18.73 4.05
C GLY A 457 -6.02 17.25 4.07
N LYS A 458 -4.75 16.98 4.40
CA LYS A 458 -4.18 15.62 4.42
C LYS A 458 -4.69 14.75 5.57
N ASP A 459 -5.15 15.38 6.63
CA ASP A 459 -5.54 14.68 7.86
C ASP A 459 -6.97 14.15 7.79
N THR A 460 -7.75 14.50 6.73
CA THR A 460 -9.09 13.94 6.54
C THR A 460 -9.02 12.44 6.26
N ALA A 461 -9.98 11.69 6.79
CA ALA A 461 -10.10 10.24 6.59
C ALA A 461 -10.07 9.87 5.08
N PHE A 462 -10.72 10.68 4.26
CA PHE A 462 -10.76 10.46 2.83
C PHE A 462 -9.39 10.67 2.15
N SER A 463 -8.62 11.68 2.55
CA SER A 463 -7.26 11.91 2.06
C SER A 463 -6.32 10.77 2.46
N GLN A 464 -6.44 10.26 3.68
CA GLN A 464 -5.69 9.09 4.16
C GLN A 464 -6.03 7.82 3.37
N ILE A 465 -7.31 7.61 3.02
CA ILE A 465 -7.75 6.51 2.14
C ILE A 465 -7.05 6.60 0.77
N ILE A 466 -7.06 7.77 0.14
CA ILE A 466 -6.40 7.98 -1.15
C ILE A 466 -4.90 7.67 -1.04
N GLU A 467 -4.24 8.19 -0.01
CA GLU A 467 -2.80 7.96 0.21
C GLU A 467 -2.48 6.47 0.40
N MET A 468 -3.24 5.76 1.23
CA MET A 468 -3.06 4.30 1.41
C MET A 468 -3.21 3.53 0.10
N VAL A 469 -4.22 3.86 -0.72
CA VAL A 469 -4.43 3.20 -2.02
C VAL A 469 -3.28 3.51 -2.99
N GLN A 470 -2.76 4.74 -3.00
CA GLN A 470 -1.60 5.12 -3.80
C GLN A 470 -0.32 4.38 -3.34
N GLN A 471 -0.06 4.30 -2.03
CA GLN A 471 1.06 3.56 -1.46
C GLN A 471 0.98 2.06 -1.82
N ALA A 472 -0.22 1.46 -1.71
CA ALA A 472 -0.44 0.07 -2.08
C ALA A 472 -0.11 -0.21 -3.55
N GLN A 473 -0.50 0.69 -4.43
CA GLN A 473 -0.25 0.54 -5.87
C GLN A 473 1.22 0.69 -6.25
N GLY A 474 1.96 1.56 -5.54
CA GLY A 474 3.39 1.73 -5.73
C GLY A 474 4.25 0.67 -5.04
N SER A 475 3.65 -0.19 -4.21
CA SER A 475 4.37 -1.26 -3.49
C SER A 475 4.49 -2.52 -4.34
N LYS A 476 5.63 -3.20 -4.26
CA LYS A 476 5.86 -4.47 -4.96
C LYS A 476 5.55 -5.68 -4.09
N ALA A 477 4.70 -6.57 -4.58
CA ALA A 477 4.54 -7.89 -3.99
C ALA A 477 5.83 -8.72 -4.10
N PRO A 478 6.13 -9.65 -3.17
CA PRO A 478 7.28 -10.54 -3.25
C PRO A 478 7.39 -11.30 -4.58
N ILE A 479 6.25 -11.76 -5.12
CA ILE A 479 6.19 -12.44 -6.42
C ILE A 479 6.68 -11.55 -7.56
N GLN A 480 6.42 -10.24 -7.52
CA GLN A 480 6.90 -9.29 -8.52
C GLN A 480 8.42 -9.16 -8.48
N ARG A 481 9.02 -9.10 -7.28
CA ARG A 481 10.49 -9.07 -7.11
C ARG A 481 11.17 -10.29 -7.75
N VAL A 482 10.56 -11.48 -7.64
CA VAL A 482 11.05 -12.70 -8.27
C VAL A 482 10.97 -12.59 -9.80
N VAL A 483 9.84 -12.12 -10.33
CA VAL A 483 9.62 -11.92 -11.77
C VAL A 483 10.62 -10.92 -12.36
N ASP A 484 10.85 -9.79 -11.68
CA ASP A 484 11.83 -8.78 -12.11
C ASP A 484 13.25 -9.35 -12.17
N LYS A 485 13.63 -10.16 -11.17
CA LYS A 485 14.94 -10.83 -11.15
C LYS A 485 15.09 -11.82 -12.32
N VAL A 486 14.07 -12.63 -12.59
CA VAL A 486 14.07 -13.57 -13.73
C VAL A 486 14.18 -12.81 -15.05
N SER A 487 13.43 -11.72 -15.23
CA SER A 487 13.45 -10.87 -16.42
C SER A 487 14.84 -10.29 -16.70
N GLY A 488 15.60 -9.95 -15.66
CA GLY A 488 16.96 -9.42 -15.80
C GLY A 488 17.96 -10.39 -16.43
N TYR A 489 17.78 -11.70 -16.21
CA TYR A 489 18.64 -12.75 -16.82
C TYR A 489 18.09 -13.24 -18.17
N PHE A 490 16.82 -13.02 -18.44
CA PHE A 490 16.13 -13.59 -19.58
C PHE A 490 16.68 -13.07 -20.92
N ALA A 491 16.82 -11.76 -21.10
CA ALA A 491 17.26 -11.16 -22.35
C ALA A 491 18.70 -11.59 -22.75
N PRO A 492 19.71 -11.59 -21.85
CA PRO A 492 21.02 -12.16 -22.16
C PRO A 492 20.97 -13.64 -22.54
N ALA A 493 20.19 -14.45 -21.83
CA ALA A 493 20.04 -15.88 -22.13
C ALA A 493 19.47 -16.12 -23.54
N VAL A 494 18.48 -15.32 -23.93
CA VAL A 494 17.85 -15.38 -25.26
C VAL A 494 18.87 -15.04 -26.36
N ILE A 495 19.67 -13.99 -26.18
CA ILE A 495 20.73 -13.63 -27.16
C ILE A 495 21.68 -14.78 -27.33
N ILE A 496 22.12 -15.41 -26.25
CA ILE A 496 23.01 -16.58 -26.30
C ILE A 496 22.33 -17.75 -27.06
N THR A 497 21.07 -18.02 -26.71
CA THR A 497 20.28 -19.08 -27.40
C THR A 497 20.12 -18.80 -28.89
N GLY A 498 19.84 -17.53 -29.26
CA GLY A 498 19.76 -17.14 -30.68
C GLY A 498 21.09 -17.32 -31.43
N ILE A 499 22.20 -16.95 -30.80
CA ILE A 499 23.54 -17.16 -31.39
C ILE A 499 23.84 -18.66 -31.55
N LEU A 500 23.55 -19.47 -30.52
CA LEU A 500 23.75 -20.92 -30.59
C LEU A 500 22.87 -21.56 -31.66
N ALA A 501 21.60 -21.14 -31.74
CA ALA A 501 20.71 -21.61 -32.80
C ALA A 501 21.21 -21.18 -34.18
N PHE A 502 21.68 -19.94 -34.36
CA PHE A 502 22.29 -19.48 -35.61
C PHE A 502 23.47 -20.37 -36.03
N VAL A 503 24.40 -20.61 -35.11
CA VAL A 503 25.59 -21.45 -35.39
C VAL A 503 25.18 -22.89 -35.77
N ALA A 504 24.24 -23.48 -35.00
CA ALA A 504 23.75 -24.82 -35.27
C ALA A 504 23.10 -24.94 -36.67
N TRP A 505 22.29 -23.94 -37.05
CA TRP A 505 21.65 -23.93 -38.38
C TRP A 505 22.63 -23.58 -39.50
N TYR A 506 23.65 -22.78 -39.23
CA TYR A 506 24.71 -22.49 -40.20
C TYR A 506 25.55 -23.73 -40.52
N ASP A 507 25.90 -24.53 -39.49
CA ASP A 507 26.75 -25.70 -39.65
C ASP A 507 25.99 -26.96 -40.13
N PHE A 508 24.75 -27.15 -39.62
CA PHE A 508 23.99 -28.39 -39.83
C PHE A 508 22.69 -28.20 -40.61
N GLY A 509 22.32 -26.97 -40.96
CA GLY A 509 21.08 -26.68 -41.69
C GLY A 509 21.17 -27.03 -43.17
N PRO A 510 19.99 -27.12 -43.84
CA PRO A 510 19.96 -27.32 -45.29
C PRO A 510 20.46 -26.08 -46.04
N GLN A 511 20.91 -26.28 -47.26
CA GLN A 511 21.30 -25.18 -48.14
C GLN A 511 20.05 -24.41 -48.64
N PRO A 512 20.07 -23.08 -48.66
CA PRO A 512 21.14 -22.17 -48.24
C PRO A 512 21.13 -21.93 -46.72
N ASN A 513 22.07 -22.52 -46.00
CA ASN A 513 22.14 -22.58 -44.54
C ASN A 513 22.15 -21.21 -43.87
N LEU A 514 22.81 -20.20 -44.46
CA LEU A 514 22.84 -18.83 -43.93
C LEU A 514 21.44 -18.22 -43.80
N ILE A 515 20.55 -18.49 -44.78
CA ILE A 515 19.16 -17.96 -44.76
C ILE A 515 18.38 -18.56 -43.58
N TYR A 516 18.41 -19.87 -43.46
CA TYR A 516 17.76 -20.59 -42.37
C TYR A 516 18.31 -20.16 -40.99
N ALA A 517 19.63 -20.03 -40.87
CA ALA A 517 20.29 -19.56 -39.65
C ALA A 517 19.83 -18.14 -39.25
N LEU A 518 19.71 -17.22 -40.21
CA LEU A 518 19.23 -15.86 -39.99
C LEU A 518 17.74 -15.82 -39.63
N ILE A 519 16.89 -16.58 -40.30
CA ILE A 519 15.47 -16.69 -39.97
C ILE A 519 15.32 -17.15 -38.51
N VAL A 520 16.00 -18.21 -38.14
CA VAL A 520 15.96 -18.77 -36.79
C VAL A 520 16.49 -17.77 -35.76
N PHE A 521 17.59 -17.10 -36.05
CA PHE A 521 18.15 -16.07 -35.17
C PHE A 521 17.16 -14.94 -34.93
N VAL A 522 16.65 -14.32 -36.00
CA VAL A 522 15.71 -13.18 -35.89
C VAL A 522 14.43 -13.61 -35.20
N THR A 523 13.86 -14.76 -35.57
CA THR A 523 12.61 -15.27 -34.97
C THR A 523 12.80 -15.57 -33.50
N THR A 524 13.95 -16.14 -33.09
CA THR A 524 14.31 -16.43 -31.71
C THR A 524 14.38 -15.13 -30.87
N LEU A 525 15.00 -14.08 -31.41
CA LEU A 525 15.07 -12.79 -30.74
C LEU A 525 13.70 -12.12 -30.59
N VAL A 526 12.88 -12.18 -31.64
CA VAL A 526 11.55 -11.54 -31.63
C VAL A 526 10.59 -12.25 -30.66
N ILE A 527 10.45 -13.61 -30.79
CA ILE A 527 9.48 -14.37 -29.96
C ILE A 527 9.79 -14.30 -28.46
N ALA A 528 11.02 -14.10 -28.11
CA ALA A 528 11.47 -14.12 -26.72
C ALA A 528 11.23 -12.80 -25.97
N CYS A 529 10.65 -11.79 -26.60
CA CYS A 529 10.31 -10.55 -25.90
C CYS A 529 9.32 -10.81 -24.74
N PRO A 530 9.68 -10.60 -23.45
CA PRO A 530 8.77 -10.85 -22.32
C PRO A 530 7.85 -9.67 -22.07
N CYS A 531 7.21 -9.10 -23.13
CA CYS A 531 6.44 -7.87 -23.05
C CYS A 531 5.30 -7.96 -22.01
N ALA A 532 4.56 -9.06 -21.97
CA ALA A 532 3.44 -9.28 -21.05
C ALA A 532 3.89 -9.52 -19.60
N LEU A 533 5.14 -9.96 -19.38
CA LEU A 533 5.63 -10.35 -18.05
C LEU A 533 5.70 -9.16 -17.08
N GLY A 534 6.13 -7.99 -17.57
CA GLY A 534 6.19 -6.76 -16.78
C GLY A 534 4.82 -6.25 -16.35
N LEU A 535 3.74 -6.63 -17.03
CA LEU A 535 2.36 -6.20 -16.76
C LEU A 535 1.57 -7.17 -15.88
N ALA A 536 1.97 -8.45 -15.86
CA ALA A 536 1.18 -9.53 -15.28
C ALA A 536 0.83 -9.31 -13.80
N THR A 537 1.76 -8.78 -13.02
CA THR A 537 1.58 -8.52 -11.58
C THR A 537 1.00 -7.14 -11.31
N PRO A 538 1.56 -6.02 -11.82
CA PRO A 538 1.09 -4.68 -11.45
C PRO A 538 -0.38 -4.43 -11.80
N ILE A 539 -0.83 -4.79 -12.99
CA ILE A 539 -2.23 -4.55 -13.41
C ILE A 539 -3.20 -5.33 -12.51
N SER A 540 -2.90 -6.61 -12.23
CA SER A 540 -3.75 -7.43 -11.36
C SER A 540 -3.79 -6.87 -9.93
N LEU A 541 -2.65 -6.41 -9.42
CA LEU A 541 -2.54 -5.80 -8.10
C LEU A 541 -3.36 -4.51 -8.03
N MET A 542 -3.19 -3.61 -9.01
CA MET A 542 -3.94 -2.34 -9.08
C MET A 542 -5.46 -2.57 -9.11
N VAL A 543 -5.91 -3.53 -9.93
CA VAL A 543 -7.35 -3.87 -10.00
C VAL A 543 -7.82 -4.48 -8.68
N GLY A 544 -7.02 -5.34 -8.05
CA GLY A 544 -7.33 -5.96 -6.77
C GLY A 544 -7.42 -4.94 -5.63
N VAL A 545 -6.43 -4.05 -5.49
CA VAL A 545 -6.43 -2.98 -4.49
C VAL A 545 -7.60 -2.00 -4.72
N GLY A 546 -7.82 -1.60 -5.98
CA GLY A 546 -8.96 -0.74 -6.31
C GLY A 546 -10.31 -1.39 -5.98
N LYS A 547 -10.44 -2.70 -6.24
CA LYS A 547 -11.66 -3.45 -5.87
C LYS A 547 -11.82 -3.60 -4.36
N GLY A 548 -10.72 -3.70 -3.62
CA GLY A 548 -10.71 -3.64 -2.16
C GLY A 548 -11.27 -2.32 -1.66
N ALA A 549 -10.73 -1.21 -2.14
CA ALA A 549 -11.15 0.13 -1.75
C ALA A 549 -12.64 0.40 -2.04
N GLU A 550 -13.16 -0.05 -3.21
CA GLU A 550 -14.60 0.02 -3.53
C GLU A 550 -15.48 -0.74 -2.52
N ASN A 551 -14.93 -1.69 -1.79
CA ASN A 551 -15.66 -2.49 -0.79
C ASN A 551 -15.28 -2.10 0.66
N GLY A 552 -14.64 -0.97 0.87
CA GLY A 552 -14.23 -0.50 2.19
C GLY A 552 -13.05 -1.29 2.79
N ILE A 553 -12.23 -1.94 1.96
CA ILE A 553 -11.04 -2.68 2.35
C ILE A 553 -9.82 -1.92 1.82
N LEU A 554 -9.10 -1.29 2.70
CA LEU A 554 -7.89 -0.54 2.38
C LEU A 554 -6.68 -1.45 2.59
N ILE A 555 -5.95 -1.72 1.52
CA ILE A 555 -4.77 -2.58 1.52
C ILE A 555 -3.54 -1.68 1.41
N ARG A 556 -2.61 -1.78 2.33
CA ARG A 556 -1.45 -0.90 2.42
C ARG A 556 -0.32 -1.27 1.45
N SER A 557 -0.22 -2.55 1.09
CA SER A 557 0.87 -3.01 0.23
C SER A 557 0.51 -4.26 -0.57
N GLY A 558 1.22 -4.47 -1.68
CA GLY A 558 1.13 -5.72 -2.44
C GLY A 558 1.62 -6.94 -1.65
N GLU A 559 2.52 -6.74 -0.68
CA GLU A 559 3.00 -7.77 0.23
C GLU A 559 1.89 -8.23 1.18
N ALA A 560 1.12 -7.29 1.75
CA ALA A 560 -0.04 -7.58 2.56
C ALA A 560 -1.05 -8.45 1.79
N LEU A 561 -1.32 -8.10 0.52
CA LEU A 561 -2.22 -8.86 -0.33
C LEU A 561 -1.67 -10.26 -0.66
N GLU A 562 -0.36 -10.41 -0.86
CA GLU A 562 0.26 -11.73 -1.08
C GLU A 562 0.26 -12.59 0.20
N THR A 563 0.49 -12.00 1.37
CA THR A 563 0.55 -12.73 2.64
C THR A 563 -0.83 -13.15 3.10
N ALA A 564 -1.85 -12.30 2.94
CA ALA A 564 -3.23 -12.60 3.36
C ALA A 564 -3.84 -13.86 2.69
N GLN A 565 -3.36 -14.26 1.49
CA GLN A 565 -3.80 -15.52 0.88
C GLN A 565 -3.19 -16.78 1.51
N LYS A 566 -2.08 -16.62 2.27
CA LYS A 566 -1.26 -17.73 2.77
C LYS A 566 -1.44 -17.98 4.27
N LEU A 567 -2.43 -17.33 4.88
CA LEU A 567 -2.70 -17.42 6.32
C LEU A 567 -3.09 -18.85 6.71
N ASP A 568 -2.61 -19.26 7.89
CA ASP A 568 -2.91 -20.53 8.52
C ASP A 568 -3.81 -20.33 9.76
N ALA A 569 -3.63 -19.21 10.49
CA ALA A 569 -4.40 -18.85 11.66
C ALA A 569 -4.81 -17.38 11.66
N ILE A 570 -5.91 -17.09 12.33
CA ILE A 570 -6.40 -15.73 12.55
C ILE A 570 -6.74 -15.54 14.02
N VAL A 571 -6.14 -14.51 14.63
CA VAL A 571 -6.39 -14.09 16.00
C VAL A 571 -7.36 -12.91 15.96
N LEU A 572 -8.48 -13.04 16.62
CA LEU A 572 -9.52 -12.03 16.72
C LEU A 572 -9.53 -11.49 18.15
N ASP A 573 -9.39 -10.19 18.31
CA ASP A 573 -9.69 -9.58 19.60
C ASP A 573 -11.18 -9.76 19.93
N LYS A 574 -11.55 -9.83 21.20
CA LYS A 574 -12.94 -9.93 21.58
C LYS A 574 -13.65 -8.58 21.45
N THR A 575 -13.16 -7.58 22.18
CA THR A 575 -13.84 -6.30 22.40
C THR A 575 -13.79 -5.42 21.16
N GLY A 576 -14.94 -4.90 20.69
CA GLY A 576 -15.00 -4.07 19.49
C GLY A 576 -14.80 -4.83 18.17
N THR A 577 -14.26 -6.06 18.21
CA THR A 577 -13.99 -6.90 17.04
C THR A 577 -15.04 -8.01 16.88
N ILE A 578 -15.13 -8.97 17.82
CA ILE A 578 -16.17 -10.00 17.84
C ILE A 578 -17.47 -9.44 18.43
N THR A 579 -17.35 -8.54 19.42
CA THR A 579 -18.43 -7.90 20.14
C THR A 579 -18.57 -6.42 19.72
N GLU A 580 -19.65 -5.78 20.12
CA GLU A 580 -19.91 -4.37 19.80
C GLU A 580 -18.92 -3.41 20.48
N GLY A 581 -18.25 -3.84 21.57
CA GLY A 581 -17.29 -3.05 22.34
C GLY A 581 -17.94 -2.05 23.29
N LYS A 582 -19.27 -2.07 23.36
CA LYS A 582 -20.05 -1.26 24.28
C LYS A 582 -20.92 -2.17 25.12
N PRO A 583 -20.80 -2.13 26.47
CA PRO A 583 -21.71 -2.87 27.34
C PRO A 583 -23.16 -2.43 27.09
N SER A 584 -24.06 -3.37 27.07
CA SER A 584 -25.50 -3.12 26.96
C SER A 584 -26.29 -3.89 28.03
N LEU A 585 -27.43 -3.37 28.45
CA LEU A 585 -28.34 -4.06 29.35
C LEU A 585 -28.98 -5.25 28.62
N THR A 586 -28.72 -6.46 29.13
CA THR A 586 -29.22 -7.69 28.48
C THR A 586 -30.43 -8.25 29.20
N ASP A 587 -30.39 -8.33 30.52
CA ASP A 587 -31.42 -8.98 31.32
C ASP A 587 -31.79 -8.15 32.57
N VAL A 588 -33.04 -8.26 32.95
CA VAL A 588 -33.58 -7.71 34.19
C VAL A 588 -34.47 -8.78 34.81
N PHE A 589 -34.26 -9.08 36.06
CA PHE A 589 -35.07 -10.05 36.81
C PHE A 589 -35.59 -9.39 38.07
N GLY A 590 -36.93 -9.43 38.25
CA GLY A 590 -37.58 -9.02 39.48
C GLY A 590 -37.71 -10.18 40.49
N TRP A 591 -37.64 -9.88 41.77
CA TRP A 591 -37.72 -10.80 42.88
C TRP A 591 -38.74 -10.31 43.96
N ASN A 592 -39.30 -11.25 44.72
CA ASN A 592 -40.27 -10.94 45.81
C ASN A 592 -41.44 -10.04 45.37
N GLY A 593 -41.96 -10.25 44.15
CA GLY A 593 -43.09 -9.50 43.62
C GLY A 593 -42.77 -8.13 43.08
N THR A 594 -41.51 -7.73 43.03
CA THR A 594 -41.07 -6.48 42.39
C THR A 594 -41.04 -6.68 40.87
N ALA A 595 -41.65 -5.76 40.12
CA ALA A 595 -41.67 -5.83 38.67
C ALA A 595 -40.29 -5.50 38.08
N GLU A 596 -39.92 -6.13 36.94
CA GLU A 596 -38.68 -5.86 36.22
C GLU A 596 -38.49 -4.36 35.90
N THR A 597 -39.58 -3.68 35.58
CA THR A 597 -39.61 -2.24 35.32
C THR A 597 -39.19 -1.40 36.53
N ASP A 598 -39.53 -1.86 37.75
CA ASP A 598 -39.18 -1.14 38.97
C ASP A 598 -37.72 -1.44 39.36
N VAL A 599 -37.27 -2.69 39.20
CA VAL A 599 -35.87 -3.07 39.39
C VAL A 599 -34.98 -2.21 38.47
N LEU A 600 -35.34 -2.12 37.18
CA LEU A 600 -34.57 -1.32 36.21
C LEU A 600 -34.62 0.20 36.54
N ARG A 601 -35.77 0.69 37.01
CA ARG A 601 -35.92 2.09 37.44
C ARG A 601 -34.98 2.40 38.61
N TYR A 602 -34.95 1.53 39.63
CA TYR A 602 -34.04 1.70 40.77
C TYR A 602 -32.55 1.64 40.33
N ALA A 603 -32.19 0.63 39.54
CA ALA A 603 -30.83 0.50 39.02
C ALA A 603 -30.40 1.73 38.22
N ALA A 604 -31.22 2.18 37.28
CA ALA A 604 -30.92 3.33 36.43
C ALA A 604 -30.88 4.64 37.25
N SER A 605 -31.74 4.76 38.29
CA SER A 605 -31.75 5.96 39.11
C SER A 605 -30.46 6.11 39.93
N VAL A 606 -29.91 5.00 40.48
CA VAL A 606 -28.65 5.04 41.21
C VAL A 606 -27.48 5.32 40.24
N GLU A 607 -27.45 4.70 39.09
CA GLU A 607 -26.38 4.88 38.10
C GLU A 607 -26.41 6.26 37.39
N LYS A 608 -27.45 7.06 37.53
CA LYS A 608 -27.50 8.43 37.03
C LYS A 608 -26.39 9.32 37.60
N GLY A 609 -25.87 8.96 38.79
CA GLY A 609 -24.73 9.63 39.42
C GLY A 609 -23.37 9.02 39.05
N SER A 610 -23.30 7.99 38.22
CA SER A 610 -22.11 7.22 37.93
C SER A 610 -21.55 7.55 36.53
N GLU A 611 -20.23 7.64 36.40
CA GLU A 611 -19.52 7.76 35.13
C GLU A 611 -19.01 6.38 34.63
N HIS A 612 -19.42 5.28 35.25
CA HIS A 612 -18.93 3.96 34.90
C HIS A 612 -19.64 3.42 33.65
N PRO A 613 -18.94 2.76 32.69
CA PRO A 613 -19.55 2.23 31.46
C PRO A 613 -20.73 1.26 31.68
N LEU A 614 -20.72 0.50 32.79
CA LEU A 614 -21.85 -0.35 33.16
C LEU A 614 -23.10 0.47 33.56
N GLY A 615 -22.90 1.61 34.20
CA GLY A 615 -23.99 2.56 34.57
C GLY A 615 -24.59 3.17 33.31
N GLU A 616 -23.77 3.61 32.35
CA GLU A 616 -24.24 4.11 31.04
C GLU A 616 -25.09 3.07 30.30
N ALA A 617 -24.66 1.79 30.33
CA ALA A 617 -25.43 0.69 29.73
C ALA A 617 -26.82 0.51 30.36
N ILE A 618 -26.92 0.60 31.69
CA ILE A 618 -28.19 0.51 32.43
C ILE A 618 -29.08 1.68 32.11
N LEU A 619 -28.53 2.91 32.07
CA LEU A 619 -29.26 4.13 31.73
C LEU A 619 -29.80 4.08 30.28
N SER A 620 -28.99 3.66 29.32
CA SER A 620 -29.41 3.47 27.94
C SER A 620 -30.50 2.43 27.82
N GLY A 621 -30.36 1.27 28.50
CA GLY A 621 -31.34 0.21 28.50
C GLY A 621 -32.68 0.63 29.18
N ALA A 622 -32.64 1.52 30.15
CA ALA A 622 -33.84 2.11 30.74
C ALA A 622 -34.52 3.08 29.78
N LYS A 623 -33.76 3.92 29.08
CA LYS A 623 -34.26 4.86 28.07
C LYS A 623 -34.93 4.12 26.91
N GLU A 624 -34.31 3.05 26.39
CA GLU A 624 -34.90 2.22 25.32
C GLU A 624 -36.24 1.57 25.72
N ARG A 625 -36.39 1.24 27.00
CA ARG A 625 -37.65 0.71 27.58
C ARG A 625 -38.62 1.79 28.06
N SER A 626 -38.33 3.06 27.71
CA SER A 626 -39.15 4.23 28.09
C SER A 626 -39.32 4.39 29.63
N ILE A 627 -38.31 3.96 30.40
CA ILE A 627 -38.30 4.11 31.87
C ILE A 627 -37.50 5.36 32.22
N THR A 628 -38.12 6.27 32.92
CA THR A 628 -37.47 7.54 33.37
C THR A 628 -36.83 7.31 34.74
N PRO A 629 -35.47 7.45 34.85
CA PRO A 629 -34.78 7.37 36.13
C PRO A 629 -35.04 8.58 36.99
N LEU A 630 -35.14 8.40 38.30
CA LEU A 630 -35.26 9.45 39.31
C LEU A 630 -33.87 10.03 39.64
N ASP A 631 -33.86 11.21 40.30
CA ASP A 631 -32.62 11.83 40.73
C ASP A 631 -32.10 11.22 42.04
N PRO A 632 -30.88 10.67 42.09
CA PRO A 632 -30.31 10.13 43.33
C PRO A 632 -29.80 11.24 44.26
N LYS A 633 -29.92 11.01 45.59
CA LYS A 633 -29.28 11.79 46.64
C LYS A 633 -28.23 10.91 47.31
N ASP A 634 -27.22 11.54 47.91
CA ASP A 634 -26.17 10.85 48.67
C ASP A 634 -25.49 9.68 47.89
N PHE A 635 -25.19 9.92 46.59
CA PHE A 635 -24.51 8.93 45.74
C PHE A 635 -23.11 8.62 46.27
N ASN A 636 -22.82 7.33 46.43
CA ASN A 636 -21.51 6.86 46.85
C ASN A 636 -21.08 5.64 46.01
N ALA A 637 -19.92 5.75 45.35
CA ALA A 637 -19.31 4.65 44.61
C ALA A 637 -18.37 3.86 45.53
N ILE A 638 -18.56 2.54 45.59
CA ILE A 638 -17.74 1.60 46.34
C ILE A 638 -16.82 0.85 45.37
N PRO A 639 -15.56 1.24 45.29
CA PRO A 639 -14.65 0.69 44.29
C PRO A 639 -14.59 -0.84 44.27
N GLY A 640 -14.84 -1.45 43.10
CA GLY A 640 -14.81 -2.90 42.89
C GLY A 640 -16.02 -3.66 43.48
N HIS A 641 -17.03 -2.95 44.05
CA HIS A 641 -18.19 -3.61 44.66
C HIS A 641 -19.52 -3.16 44.07
N GLY A 642 -19.70 -1.87 43.79
CA GLY A 642 -20.93 -1.30 43.24
C GLY A 642 -21.17 0.14 43.68
N VAL A 643 -22.41 0.56 43.69
CA VAL A 643 -22.85 1.91 44.02
C VAL A 643 -24.02 1.87 44.99
N GLU A 644 -24.17 2.92 45.76
CA GLU A 644 -25.30 3.15 46.67
C GLU A 644 -25.80 4.60 46.58
N ALA A 645 -27.10 4.79 46.71
CA ALA A 645 -27.70 6.12 46.73
C ALA A 645 -29.11 6.07 47.36
N THR A 646 -29.62 7.24 47.77
CA THR A 646 -31.00 7.42 48.21
C THR A 646 -31.85 7.88 47.01
N VAL A 647 -32.89 7.14 46.65
CA VAL A 647 -33.82 7.47 45.57
C VAL A 647 -35.24 7.36 46.10
N ASP A 648 -36.03 8.41 45.99
CA ASP A 648 -37.39 8.49 46.50
C ASP A 648 -37.47 8.12 48.00
N ASP A 649 -36.53 8.68 48.79
CA ASP A 649 -36.33 8.44 50.21
C ASP A 649 -36.07 6.98 50.63
N LYS A 650 -35.69 6.12 49.66
CA LYS A 650 -35.29 4.72 49.87
C LYS A 650 -33.80 4.57 49.60
N HIS A 651 -33.13 3.84 50.47
CA HIS A 651 -31.72 3.48 50.25
C HIS A 651 -31.60 2.33 49.27
N ILE A 652 -30.89 2.56 48.18
CA ILE A 652 -30.71 1.59 47.11
C ILE A 652 -29.24 1.19 46.99
N LEU A 653 -29.02 -0.11 46.86
CA LEU A 653 -27.71 -0.69 46.58
C LEU A 653 -27.74 -1.35 45.21
N LEU A 654 -26.72 -1.11 44.41
CA LEU A 654 -26.51 -1.80 43.15
C LEU A 654 -25.07 -2.32 43.07
N GLY A 655 -24.87 -3.62 42.95
CA GLY A 655 -23.49 -4.13 42.87
C GLY A 655 -23.40 -5.67 42.89
N ASN A 656 -22.19 -6.15 43.11
CA ASN A 656 -21.87 -7.58 43.07
C ASN A 656 -22.31 -8.29 44.37
N LEU A 657 -22.23 -9.63 44.37
CA LEU A 657 -22.57 -10.47 45.51
C LEU A 657 -21.81 -10.10 46.80
N LYS A 658 -20.55 -9.64 46.64
CA LYS A 658 -19.75 -9.23 47.79
C LYS A 658 -20.33 -7.99 48.48
N LEU A 659 -20.76 -7.00 47.70
CA LEU A 659 -21.46 -5.81 48.27
C LEU A 659 -22.69 -6.22 49.06
N MET A 660 -23.49 -7.14 48.54
CA MET A 660 -24.70 -7.64 49.20
C MET A 660 -24.36 -8.31 50.53
N ARG A 661 -23.34 -9.17 50.55
CA ARG A 661 -22.87 -9.82 51.78
C ARG A 661 -22.30 -8.85 52.82
N ASP A 662 -21.49 -7.89 52.35
CA ASP A 662 -20.91 -6.85 53.25
C ASP A 662 -21.99 -5.97 53.88
N ARG A 663 -23.10 -5.73 53.17
CA ARG A 663 -24.28 -4.98 53.62
C ARG A 663 -25.35 -5.86 54.31
N LYS A 664 -25.08 -7.18 54.47
CA LYS A 664 -25.98 -8.17 55.06
C LYS A 664 -27.34 -8.29 54.37
N VAL A 665 -27.37 -8.11 53.07
CA VAL A 665 -28.53 -8.33 52.20
C VAL A 665 -28.63 -9.80 51.85
N GLU A 666 -29.76 -10.43 52.18
CA GLU A 666 -30.03 -11.82 51.75
C GLU A 666 -30.50 -11.84 50.29
N VAL A 667 -29.77 -12.53 49.42
CA VAL A 667 -30.06 -12.58 47.98
C VAL A 667 -30.83 -13.83 47.55
N GLY A 668 -30.93 -14.84 48.42
CA GLY A 668 -31.75 -16.04 48.19
C GLY A 668 -31.43 -16.72 46.85
N GLU A 669 -32.48 -17.10 46.09
CA GLU A 669 -32.42 -17.77 44.79
C GLU A 669 -31.82 -16.86 43.69
N LEU A 670 -31.73 -15.52 43.91
CA LEU A 670 -31.10 -14.61 42.96
C LEU A 670 -29.59 -14.95 42.80
N GLU A 671 -28.96 -15.61 43.77
CA GLU A 671 -27.57 -16.07 43.63
C GLU A 671 -27.43 -17.07 42.51
N GLU A 672 -28.41 -17.98 42.36
CA GLU A 672 -28.41 -18.95 41.27
C GLU A 672 -28.69 -18.34 39.90
N VAL A 673 -29.62 -17.33 39.86
CA VAL A 673 -29.87 -16.53 38.65
C VAL A 673 -28.60 -15.80 38.23
N SER A 674 -27.98 -15.11 39.20
CA SER A 674 -26.71 -14.38 38.94
C SER A 674 -25.61 -15.35 38.42
N ARG A 675 -25.50 -16.56 39.00
CA ARG A 675 -24.52 -17.55 38.55
C ARG A 675 -24.78 -18.02 37.10
N LYS A 676 -26.04 -18.29 36.75
CA LYS A 676 -26.42 -18.64 35.37
C LYS A 676 -26.08 -17.53 34.38
N LEU A 677 -26.39 -16.24 34.70
CA LEU A 677 -26.03 -15.11 33.85
C LEU A 677 -24.52 -14.94 33.72
N ALA A 678 -23.76 -15.15 34.79
CA ALA A 678 -22.31 -15.15 34.74
C ALA A 678 -21.74 -16.29 33.87
N ASP A 679 -22.38 -17.48 33.89
CA ASP A 679 -22.03 -18.63 33.02
C ASP A 679 -22.31 -18.36 31.55
N GLU A 680 -23.24 -17.44 31.24
CA GLU A 680 -23.52 -16.93 29.89
C GLU A 680 -22.57 -15.80 29.47
N GLY A 681 -21.61 -15.42 30.32
CA GLY A 681 -20.63 -14.36 30.00
C GLY A 681 -21.13 -12.94 30.30
N LYS A 682 -22.24 -12.82 31.02
CA LYS A 682 -22.81 -11.52 31.41
C LYS A 682 -22.26 -11.07 32.77
N THR A 683 -22.35 -9.79 33.07
CA THR A 683 -21.99 -9.21 34.36
C THR A 683 -23.28 -8.94 35.15
N PRO A 684 -23.69 -9.83 36.07
CA PRO A 684 -24.87 -9.64 36.88
C PRO A 684 -24.59 -8.70 38.06
N MET A 685 -25.53 -7.79 38.34
CA MET A 685 -25.52 -6.87 39.48
C MET A 685 -26.83 -7.01 40.22
N PHE A 686 -26.74 -7.19 41.53
CA PHE A 686 -27.89 -7.26 42.40
C PHE A 686 -28.39 -5.86 42.71
N VAL A 687 -29.71 -5.71 42.76
CA VAL A 687 -30.43 -4.50 43.19
C VAL A 687 -31.08 -4.79 44.53
N ALA A 688 -30.78 -3.97 45.55
CA ALA A 688 -31.48 -4.06 46.84
C ALA A 688 -32.05 -2.69 47.23
N VAL A 689 -33.22 -2.70 47.87
CA VAL A 689 -33.96 -1.54 48.39
C VAL A 689 -34.15 -1.77 49.86
N GLU A 690 -33.79 -0.79 50.73
CA GLU A 690 -33.90 -0.89 52.18
C GLU A 690 -33.33 -2.23 52.75
N ASN A 691 -32.15 -2.66 52.22
CA ASN A 691 -31.48 -3.90 52.56
C ASN A 691 -32.22 -5.22 52.16
N GLU A 692 -33.27 -5.15 51.38
CA GLU A 692 -33.91 -6.33 50.76
C GLU A 692 -33.59 -6.43 49.29
N ALA A 693 -33.14 -7.62 48.86
CA ALA A 693 -32.86 -7.86 47.42
C ALA A 693 -34.16 -7.85 46.63
N VAL A 694 -34.27 -7.00 45.61
CA VAL A 694 -35.47 -6.85 44.78
C VAL A 694 -35.29 -7.40 43.36
N GLY A 695 -34.04 -7.63 42.94
CA GLY A 695 -33.78 -8.19 41.63
C GLY A 695 -32.30 -8.20 41.19
N VAL A 696 -32.08 -8.58 39.95
CA VAL A 696 -30.77 -8.61 39.31
C VAL A 696 -30.88 -7.95 37.94
N VAL A 697 -29.93 -7.10 37.61
CA VAL A 697 -29.71 -6.58 36.25
C VAL A 697 -28.43 -7.17 35.70
N ALA A 698 -28.39 -7.48 34.40
CA ALA A 698 -27.19 -8.00 33.78
C ALA A 698 -26.80 -7.14 32.59
N VAL A 699 -25.51 -6.87 32.48
CA VAL A 699 -24.90 -6.12 31.41
C VAL A 699 -23.85 -6.98 30.73
N ALA A 700 -23.81 -6.97 29.39
CA ALA A 700 -22.78 -7.67 28.64
C ALA A 700 -22.38 -6.89 27.39
N ASP A 701 -21.14 -7.13 26.94
CA ASP A 701 -20.69 -6.71 25.63
C ASP A 701 -21.19 -7.76 24.60
N THR A 702 -22.20 -7.37 23.82
CA THR A 702 -22.96 -8.28 22.97
C THR A 702 -22.18 -8.66 21.70
N VAL A 703 -22.31 -9.91 21.27
CA VAL A 703 -21.68 -10.40 20.02
C VAL A 703 -22.34 -9.73 18.82
N LYS A 704 -21.54 -9.18 17.89
CA LYS A 704 -22.04 -8.61 16.64
C LYS A 704 -22.85 -9.65 15.84
N PRO A 705 -23.95 -9.26 15.20
CA PRO A 705 -24.86 -10.20 14.50
C PRO A 705 -24.19 -11.05 13.42
N ASP A 706 -23.13 -10.53 12.82
CA ASP A 706 -22.40 -11.17 11.72
C ASP A 706 -21.18 -12.00 12.16
N SER A 707 -20.72 -11.88 13.42
CA SER A 707 -19.49 -12.51 13.91
C SER A 707 -19.52 -14.03 13.78
N LYS A 708 -20.59 -14.69 14.18
CA LYS A 708 -20.74 -16.14 14.09
C LYS A 708 -20.63 -16.63 12.64
N ALA A 709 -21.32 -15.96 11.71
CA ALA A 709 -21.31 -16.33 10.29
C ALA A 709 -19.93 -16.09 9.65
N ALA A 710 -19.26 -14.99 10.03
CA ALA A 710 -17.93 -14.67 9.55
C ALA A 710 -16.89 -15.68 10.05
N ILE A 711 -16.93 -16.04 11.34
CA ILE A 711 -16.03 -17.04 11.94
C ILE A 711 -16.21 -18.41 11.26
N ALA A 712 -17.45 -18.85 11.05
CA ALA A 712 -17.71 -20.09 10.33
C ALA A 712 -17.12 -20.09 8.90
N ARG A 713 -17.18 -18.94 8.21
CA ARG A 713 -16.59 -18.81 6.87
C ARG A 713 -15.06 -18.84 6.90
N LEU A 714 -14.43 -18.18 7.88
CA LEU A 714 -12.98 -18.23 8.06
C LEU A 714 -12.50 -19.67 8.27
N LYS A 715 -13.21 -20.44 9.10
CA LYS A 715 -12.95 -21.88 9.32
C LYS A 715 -13.12 -22.69 8.04
N ASN A 716 -14.19 -22.45 7.27
CA ASN A 716 -14.40 -23.10 5.97
C ASN A 716 -13.33 -22.76 4.93
N MET A 717 -12.62 -21.65 5.11
CA MET A 717 -11.46 -21.28 4.28
C MET A 717 -10.16 -21.97 4.71
N GLY A 718 -10.20 -22.82 5.76
CA GLY A 718 -9.09 -23.59 6.30
C GLY A 718 -8.25 -22.84 7.33
N LEU A 719 -8.77 -21.77 7.93
CA LEU A 719 -8.07 -20.99 8.96
C LEU A 719 -8.43 -21.48 10.35
N GLU A 720 -7.43 -21.63 11.23
CA GLU A 720 -7.66 -21.74 12.66
C GLU A 720 -8.06 -20.39 13.23
N VAL A 721 -9.24 -20.31 13.86
CA VAL A 721 -9.75 -19.06 14.43
C VAL A 721 -9.52 -19.05 15.94
N VAL A 722 -8.69 -18.11 16.39
CA VAL A 722 -8.30 -17.93 17.78
C VAL A 722 -8.91 -16.63 18.31
N MET A 723 -9.58 -16.67 19.46
CA MET A 723 -10.03 -15.48 20.17
C MET A 723 -9.03 -15.10 21.26
N ILE A 724 -8.68 -13.83 21.36
CA ILE A 724 -7.84 -13.28 22.42
C ILE A 724 -8.62 -12.23 23.22
N THR A 725 -8.49 -12.24 24.53
CA THR A 725 -9.20 -11.28 25.41
C THR A 725 -8.51 -11.13 26.78
N GLY A 726 -8.67 -9.98 27.39
CA GLY A 726 -8.30 -9.72 28.80
C GLY A 726 -9.33 -10.24 29.81
N ASP A 727 -10.50 -10.69 29.35
CA ASP A 727 -11.54 -11.21 30.23
C ASP A 727 -11.11 -12.50 30.94
N ASN A 728 -11.79 -12.80 32.05
CA ASN A 728 -11.63 -14.07 32.74
C ASN A 728 -11.99 -15.25 31.82
N LYS A 729 -11.38 -16.37 32.10
CA LYS A 729 -11.49 -17.59 31.27
C LYS A 729 -12.97 -18.03 31.06
N ARG A 730 -13.82 -17.88 32.08
CA ARG A 730 -15.22 -18.34 32.05
C ARG A 730 -16.06 -17.53 31.04
N THR A 731 -15.96 -16.20 31.09
CA THR A 731 -16.62 -15.29 30.14
C THR A 731 -16.11 -15.52 28.73
N ALA A 732 -14.78 -15.67 28.57
CA ALA A 732 -14.16 -15.91 27.27
C ALA A 732 -14.65 -17.24 26.63
N GLU A 733 -14.72 -18.32 27.41
CA GLU A 733 -15.22 -19.62 26.93
C GLU A 733 -16.73 -19.58 26.58
N ALA A 734 -17.54 -18.79 27.29
CA ALA A 734 -18.96 -18.61 26.97
C ALA A 734 -19.14 -17.97 25.59
N ILE A 735 -18.46 -16.87 25.33
CA ILE A 735 -18.50 -16.17 24.02
C ILE A 735 -17.92 -17.07 22.92
N ALA A 736 -16.81 -17.75 23.20
CA ALA A 736 -16.18 -18.67 22.26
C ALA A 736 -17.12 -19.78 21.78
N ARG A 737 -17.88 -20.39 22.70
CA ARG A 737 -18.91 -21.38 22.36
C ARG A 737 -20.04 -20.79 21.50
N GLN A 738 -20.45 -19.56 21.80
CA GLN A 738 -21.52 -18.86 21.06
C GLN A 738 -21.11 -18.59 19.60
N VAL A 739 -19.87 -18.15 19.36
CA VAL A 739 -19.39 -17.77 18.02
C VAL A 739 -18.68 -18.90 17.28
N GLY A 740 -18.24 -19.96 17.99
CA GLY A 740 -17.65 -21.16 17.41
C GLY A 740 -16.18 -21.05 17.02
N VAL A 741 -15.34 -20.29 17.76
CA VAL A 741 -13.88 -20.23 17.55
C VAL A 741 -13.21 -21.58 17.94
N ASP A 742 -12.00 -21.84 17.41
CA ASP A 742 -11.28 -23.09 17.66
C ASP A 742 -10.47 -23.05 18.96
N ARG A 743 -9.92 -21.87 19.32
CA ARG A 743 -9.03 -21.70 20.48
C ARG A 743 -9.33 -20.39 21.18
N VAL A 744 -9.14 -20.35 22.49
CA VAL A 744 -9.31 -19.16 23.34
C VAL A 744 -8.03 -18.87 24.10
N MET A 745 -7.63 -17.61 24.12
CA MET A 745 -6.57 -17.06 24.95
C MET A 745 -7.22 -15.97 25.85
N ALA A 746 -7.52 -16.36 27.09
CA ALA A 746 -8.15 -15.52 28.09
C ALA A 746 -7.12 -14.94 29.06
N GLU A 747 -7.50 -13.93 29.84
CA GLU A 747 -6.69 -13.27 30.87
C GLU A 747 -5.36 -12.71 30.33
N VAL A 748 -5.37 -12.26 29.05
CA VAL A 748 -4.20 -11.74 28.35
C VAL A 748 -4.10 -10.23 28.57
N LEU A 749 -2.98 -9.78 29.15
CA LEU A 749 -2.70 -8.35 29.29
C LEU A 749 -2.45 -7.71 27.91
N PRO A 750 -2.75 -6.41 27.72
CA PRO A 750 -2.53 -5.73 26.45
C PRO A 750 -1.10 -5.89 25.88
N GLU A 751 -0.08 -5.83 26.75
CA GLU A 751 1.34 -6.00 26.44
C GLU A 751 1.68 -7.45 26.00
N ASP A 752 0.94 -8.45 26.46
CA ASP A 752 1.15 -9.87 26.17
C ASP A 752 0.45 -10.33 24.87
N LYS A 753 -0.46 -9.53 24.28
CA LYS A 753 -1.14 -9.89 23.04
C LYS A 753 -0.15 -10.17 21.92
N ALA A 754 0.89 -9.34 21.77
CA ALA A 754 1.94 -9.53 20.79
C ALA A 754 2.75 -10.81 21.00
N LEU A 755 3.02 -11.19 22.26
CA LEU A 755 3.71 -12.44 22.60
C LEU A 755 2.87 -13.68 22.25
N ASN A 756 1.56 -13.61 22.40
CA ASN A 756 0.66 -14.69 22.05
C ASN A 756 0.57 -14.89 20.51
N VAL A 757 0.57 -13.81 19.73
CA VAL A 757 0.71 -13.87 18.27
C VAL A 757 2.05 -14.52 17.90
N GLN A 758 3.14 -14.13 18.54
CA GLN A 758 4.47 -14.71 18.31
C GLN A 758 4.52 -16.21 18.63
N ARG A 759 3.83 -16.69 19.67
CA ARG A 759 3.75 -18.12 20.01
C ARG A 759 3.13 -18.93 18.86
N LEU A 760 2.04 -18.44 18.26
CA LEU A 760 1.43 -19.09 17.09
C LEU A 760 2.36 -19.09 15.88
N GLN A 761 3.14 -18.01 15.68
CA GLN A 761 4.15 -17.94 14.62
C GLN A 761 5.29 -18.98 14.86
N LEU A 762 5.71 -19.17 16.12
CA LEU A 762 6.69 -20.20 16.48
C LEU A 762 6.17 -21.64 16.28
N GLU A 763 4.84 -21.84 16.28
CA GLU A 763 4.20 -23.11 15.85
C GLU A 763 4.31 -23.32 14.32
N GLY A 764 4.94 -22.42 13.58
CA GLY A 764 5.11 -22.49 12.12
C GLY A 764 3.92 -21.95 11.33
N LYS A 765 2.96 -21.27 11.97
CA LYS A 765 1.76 -20.72 11.36
C LYS A 765 1.99 -19.29 10.89
N ARG A 766 1.38 -18.91 9.77
CA ARG A 766 1.23 -17.51 9.36
C ARG A 766 -0.03 -16.95 10.00
N VAL A 767 0.14 -15.93 10.80
CA VAL A 767 -0.87 -15.44 11.71
C VAL A 767 -1.36 -14.08 11.26
N ALA A 768 -2.69 -13.93 11.10
CA ALA A 768 -3.32 -12.62 11.05
C ALA A 768 -3.78 -12.20 12.45
N MET A 769 -3.63 -10.91 12.79
CA MET A 769 -4.24 -10.30 13.97
C MET A 769 -5.32 -9.32 13.52
N VAL A 770 -6.49 -9.40 14.16
CA VAL A 770 -7.63 -8.49 13.92
C VAL A 770 -7.99 -7.80 15.21
N GLY A 771 -8.00 -6.47 15.20
CA GLY A 771 -8.32 -5.64 16.35
C GLY A 771 -8.81 -4.25 15.94
N ASP A 772 -9.32 -3.46 16.89
CA ASP A 772 -9.91 -2.14 16.65
C ASP A 772 -9.20 -1.01 17.40
N GLY A 773 -8.40 -1.32 18.41
CA GLY A 773 -7.91 -0.39 19.41
C GLY A 773 -6.41 -0.11 19.42
N ILE A 774 -6.05 0.92 20.18
CA ILE A 774 -4.65 1.28 20.49
C ILE A 774 -3.93 0.10 21.16
N ASN A 775 -4.65 -0.63 22.01
CA ASN A 775 -4.13 -1.77 22.77
C ASN A 775 -3.69 -2.95 21.86
N ASP A 776 -4.24 -3.03 20.66
CA ASP A 776 -3.92 -4.09 19.69
C ASP A 776 -2.78 -3.73 18.75
N ALA A 777 -2.38 -2.45 18.66
CA ALA A 777 -1.37 -1.98 17.73
C ALA A 777 -0.05 -2.77 17.80
N PRO A 778 0.51 -3.13 18.96
CA PRO A 778 1.69 -3.97 19.04
C PRO A 778 1.47 -5.38 18.48
N ALA A 779 0.29 -5.97 18.68
CA ALA A 779 -0.07 -7.28 18.18
C ALA A 779 -0.35 -7.27 16.67
N LEU A 780 -1.03 -6.21 16.17
CA LEU A 780 -1.23 -5.95 14.74
C LEU A 780 0.11 -5.84 13.99
N ALA A 781 1.03 -5.04 14.52
CA ALA A 781 2.36 -4.85 13.94
C ALA A 781 3.25 -6.11 14.04
N ARG A 782 3.00 -7.01 15.01
CA ARG A 782 3.77 -8.25 15.19
C ARG A 782 3.30 -9.38 14.29
N ALA A 783 2.02 -9.42 13.94
CA ALA A 783 1.43 -10.44 13.10
C ALA A 783 2.05 -10.46 11.68
N ASP A 784 1.89 -11.56 10.94
CA ASP A 784 2.24 -11.60 9.53
C ASP A 784 1.35 -10.66 8.71
N ILE A 785 0.11 -10.46 9.16
CA ILE A 785 -0.84 -9.46 8.65
C ILE A 785 -1.63 -8.87 9.81
N GLY A 786 -1.56 -7.56 9.99
CA GLY A 786 -2.45 -6.81 10.88
C GLY A 786 -3.68 -6.31 10.13
N LEU A 787 -4.89 -6.60 10.65
CA LEU A 787 -6.14 -6.07 10.13
C LEU A 787 -6.81 -5.18 11.18
N ALA A 788 -6.91 -3.87 10.92
CA ALA A 788 -7.68 -2.97 11.76
C ALA A 788 -9.15 -2.94 11.33
N ILE A 789 -10.07 -2.98 12.31
CA ILE A 789 -11.52 -2.92 12.07
C ILE A 789 -12.08 -1.57 12.51
N GLY A 790 -12.92 -0.97 11.64
CA GLY A 790 -13.61 0.27 11.89
C GLY A 790 -12.75 1.52 11.62
N THR A 791 -13.31 2.68 11.90
CA THR A 791 -12.60 3.97 11.92
C THR A 791 -11.76 4.10 13.21
N GLY A 792 -11.10 3.00 13.59
CA GLY A 792 -10.29 2.89 14.79
C GLY A 792 -9.28 4.03 14.93
N THR A 793 -8.64 4.13 16.06
CA THR A 793 -7.65 5.18 16.33
C THR A 793 -6.60 5.23 15.21
N ASP A 794 -6.15 6.42 14.86
CA ASP A 794 -5.10 6.64 13.84
C ASP A 794 -3.89 5.69 14.05
N VAL A 795 -3.60 5.33 15.31
CA VAL A 795 -2.53 4.40 15.70
C VAL A 795 -2.79 2.96 15.22
N ALA A 796 -4.03 2.45 15.33
CA ALA A 796 -4.36 1.10 14.87
C ALA A 796 -4.34 1.02 13.34
N ILE A 797 -4.83 2.06 12.67
CA ILE A 797 -4.75 2.20 11.21
C ILE A 797 -3.30 2.21 10.75
N GLU A 798 -2.44 2.98 11.43
CA GLU A 798 -1.00 3.08 11.09
C GLU A 798 -0.25 1.76 11.34
N ALA A 799 -0.63 0.98 12.34
CA ALA A 799 -0.02 -0.29 12.68
C ALA A 799 -0.50 -1.47 11.81
N SER A 800 -1.58 -1.31 11.03
CA SER A 800 -2.19 -2.38 10.24
C SER A 800 -1.70 -2.43 8.78
N ASP A 801 -1.74 -3.62 8.19
CA ASP A 801 -1.49 -3.87 6.77
C ASP A 801 -2.76 -3.75 5.93
N ILE A 802 -3.90 -4.05 6.53
CA ILE A 802 -5.22 -3.95 5.92
C ILE A 802 -6.15 -3.24 6.90
N THR A 803 -6.82 -2.19 6.46
CA THR A 803 -7.83 -1.47 7.24
C THR A 803 -9.21 -1.74 6.67
N LEU A 804 -10.12 -2.15 7.53
CA LEU A 804 -11.52 -2.40 7.21
C LEU A 804 -12.34 -1.22 7.73
N ILE A 805 -12.83 -0.39 6.83
CA ILE A 805 -13.61 0.81 7.19
C ILE A 805 -14.90 0.43 7.94
N LYS A 806 -15.47 -0.73 7.59
CA LYS A 806 -16.62 -1.29 8.31
C LYS A 806 -16.17 -1.99 9.58
N GLY A 807 -16.91 -1.79 10.65
CA GLY A 807 -16.73 -2.48 11.93
C GLY A 807 -17.13 -3.97 11.94
N SER A 808 -17.14 -4.64 10.79
CA SER A 808 -17.72 -5.98 10.57
C SER A 808 -16.66 -7.01 10.20
N LEU A 809 -16.70 -8.19 10.83
CA LEU A 809 -15.87 -9.35 10.49
C LEU A 809 -16.09 -9.89 9.07
N LYS A 810 -17.21 -9.54 8.41
CA LYS A 810 -17.42 -9.85 6.99
C LYS A 810 -16.34 -9.22 6.12
N GLY A 811 -15.84 -8.03 6.49
CA GLY A 811 -14.73 -7.37 5.82
C GLY A 811 -13.46 -8.21 5.82
N VAL A 812 -13.16 -8.89 6.92
CA VAL A 812 -12.00 -9.81 7.04
C VAL A 812 -12.12 -10.96 6.05
N VAL A 813 -13.28 -11.60 6.01
CA VAL A 813 -13.56 -12.70 5.06
C VAL A 813 -13.37 -12.22 3.62
N LEU A 814 -13.92 -11.05 3.30
CA LEU A 814 -13.84 -10.45 1.98
C LEU A 814 -12.40 -10.08 1.60
N ALA A 815 -11.62 -9.53 2.51
CA ALA A 815 -10.21 -9.19 2.31
C ALA A 815 -9.38 -10.43 1.92
N ILE A 816 -9.57 -11.55 2.62
CA ILE A 816 -8.88 -12.80 2.33
C ILE A 816 -9.34 -13.41 1.00
N GLN A 817 -10.65 -13.36 0.69
CA GLN A 817 -11.18 -13.84 -0.60
C GLN A 817 -10.64 -13.03 -1.76
N LEU A 818 -10.60 -11.70 -1.64
CA LEU A 818 -10.04 -10.79 -2.64
C LEU A 818 -8.55 -11.04 -2.86
N SER A 819 -7.80 -11.25 -1.77
CA SER A 819 -6.39 -11.61 -1.81
C SER A 819 -6.19 -12.92 -2.60
N LYS A 820 -6.92 -13.99 -2.27
CA LYS A 820 -6.87 -15.28 -2.98
C LYS A 820 -7.21 -15.11 -4.47
N ALA A 821 -8.24 -14.34 -4.80
CA ALA A 821 -8.66 -14.08 -6.17
C ALA A 821 -7.60 -13.30 -6.97
N THR A 822 -7.03 -12.26 -6.38
CA THR A 822 -5.99 -11.43 -7.01
C THR A 822 -4.72 -12.24 -7.26
N MET A 823 -4.27 -13.00 -6.27
CA MET A 823 -3.07 -13.82 -6.43
C MET A 823 -3.26 -15.00 -7.40
N LYS A 824 -4.46 -15.57 -7.47
CA LYS A 824 -4.81 -16.56 -8.52
C LYS A 824 -4.73 -15.92 -9.90
N ASN A 825 -5.23 -14.73 -10.07
CA ASN A 825 -5.18 -13.97 -11.32
C ASN A 825 -3.74 -13.64 -11.74
N ILE A 826 -2.90 -13.18 -10.79
CA ILE A 826 -1.46 -12.94 -11.02
C ILE A 826 -0.77 -14.21 -11.52
N ARG A 827 -0.98 -15.35 -10.86
CA ARG A 827 -0.39 -16.63 -11.28
C ARG A 827 -0.83 -17.05 -12.69
N GLN A 828 -2.12 -16.84 -13.03
CA GLN A 828 -2.63 -17.11 -14.37
C GLN A 828 -1.97 -16.20 -15.42
N ASN A 829 -1.81 -14.91 -15.10
CA ASN A 829 -1.15 -13.95 -15.98
C ASN A 829 0.32 -14.29 -16.18
N LEU A 830 1.04 -14.65 -15.14
CA LEU A 830 2.44 -15.09 -15.23
C LEU A 830 2.55 -16.38 -16.06
N PHE A 831 1.69 -17.36 -15.82
CA PHE A 831 1.65 -18.57 -16.62
C PHE A 831 1.43 -18.25 -18.11
N GLY A 832 0.42 -17.40 -18.42
CA GLY A 832 0.16 -16.99 -19.80
C GLY A 832 1.36 -16.28 -20.44
N ALA A 833 2.00 -15.36 -19.72
CA ALA A 833 3.16 -14.63 -20.21
C ALA A 833 4.36 -15.55 -20.50
N PHE A 834 4.62 -16.53 -19.64
CA PHE A 834 5.71 -17.51 -19.86
C PHE A 834 5.37 -18.57 -20.89
N PHE A 835 4.11 -18.93 -21.05
CA PHE A 835 3.66 -19.98 -21.97
C PHE A 835 4.00 -19.64 -23.42
N TYR A 836 3.70 -18.41 -23.87
CA TYR A 836 4.02 -17.97 -25.23
C TYR A 836 5.52 -18.01 -25.52
N ASN A 837 6.34 -17.56 -24.57
CA ASN A 837 7.79 -17.53 -24.73
C ASN A 837 8.40 -18.93 -24.58
N GLY A 838 7.95 -19.72 -23.60
CA GLY A 838 8.46 -21.07 -23.32
C GLY A 838 8.16 -22.07 -24.44
N LEU A 839 6.98 -21.97 -25.08
CA LEU A 839 6.63 -22.78 -26.22
C LEU A 839 7.22 -22.21 -27.52
N GLY A 840 7.18 -20.88 -27.66
CA GLY A 840 7.63 -20.21 -28.89
C GLY A 840 9.12 -20.27 -29.11
N LEU A 841 9.95 -20.21 -28.07
CA LEU A 841 11.41 -20.20 -28.20
C LEU A 841 11.97 -21.48 -28.84
N PRO A 842 11.64 -22.71 -28.41
CA PRO A 842 12.07 -23.93 -29.09
C PRO A 842 11.56 -24.03 -30.53
N ILE A 843 10.31 -23.60 -30.81
CA ILE A 843 9.74 -23.59 -32.14
C ILE A 843 10.50 -22.61 -33.05
N ALA A 844 10.82 -21.42 -32.57
CA ALA A 844 11.61 -20.42 -33.26
C ALA A 844 13.06 -20.89 -33.52
N ALA A 845 13.63 -21.64 -32.57
CA ALA A 845 14.94 -22.28 -32.75
C ALA A 845 14.92 -23.44 -33.78
N GLY A 846 13.74 -23.78 -34.31
CA GLY A 846 13.60 -24.71 -35.42
C GLY A 846 13.36 -26.17 -35.02
N ILE A 847 12.96 -26.47 -33.79
CA ILE A 847 12.74 -27.86 -33.31
C ILE A 847 11.70 -28.63 -34.13
N LEU A 848 10.77 -27.93 -34.79
CA LEU A 848 9.75 -28.57 -35.64
C LEU A 848 10.23 -28.88 -37.07
N TYR A 849 11.32 -28.28 -37.52
CA TYR A 849 11.79 -28.42 -38.90
C TYR A 849 12.19 -29.85 -39.28
N PRO A 850 12.92 -30.61 -38.47
CA PRO A 850 13.27 -31.98 -38.80
C PRO A 850 12.08 -32.91 -39.00
N PHE A 851 10.92 -32.58 -38.37
CA PHE A 851 9.72 -33.43 -38.41
C PHE A 851 8.70 -32.96 -39.46
N PHE A 852 8.56 -31.66 -39.64
CA PHE A 852 7.47 -31.06 -40.43
C PHE A 852 7.97 -30.10 -41.53
N GLY A 853 9.27 -29.83 -41.62
CA GLY A 853 9.82 -28.84 -42.54
C GLY A 853 9.39 -27.41 -42.25
N LEU A 854 8.85 -27.14 -41.04
CA LEU A 854 8.25 -25.86 -40.65
C LEU A 854 9.23 -25.04 -39.81
N LEU A 855 9.48 -23.79 -40.21
CA LEU A 855 10.10 -22.75 -39.42
C LEU A 855 9.08 -21.69 -39.03
N LEU A 856 9.21 -21.18 -37.85
CA LEU A 856 8.39 -20.08 -37.40
C LEU A 856 8.79 -18.77 -38.10
N SER A 857 7.83 -18.08 -38.72
CA SER A 857 8.09 -16.77 -39.32
C SER A 857 8.25 -15.71 -38.23
N PRO A 858 9.19 -14.75 -38.36
CA PRO A 858 9.32 -13.62 -37.44
C PRO A 858 8.05 -12.78 -37.31
N MET A 859 7.23 -12.69 -38.35
CA MET A 859 5.93 -12.01 -38.32
C MET A 859 4.95 -12.70 -37.38
N ILE A 860 4.85 -14.04 -37.44
CA ILE A 860 4.00 -14.82 -36.54
C ILE A 860 4.50 -14.70 -35.11
N ALA A 861 5.80 -14.67 -34.91
CA ALA A 861 6.42 -14.43 -33.60
C ALA A 861 6.00 -13.05 -33.03
N GLY A 862 6.08 -12.00 -33.84
CA GLY A 862 5.64 -10.66 -33.45
C GLY A 862 4.13 -10.58 -33.10
N ALA A 863 3.29 -11.22 -33.90
CA ALA A 863 1.86 -11.33 -33.63
C ALA A 863 1.56 -12.05 -32.30
N ALA A 864 2.22 -13.20 -32.06
CA ALA A 864 2.07 -13.96 -30.83
C ALA A 864 2.42 -13.12 -29.58
N MET A 865 3.46 -12.29 -29.67
CA MET A 865 3.86 -11.38 -28.58
C MET A 865 2.82 -10.29 -28.30
N ALA A 866 2.25 -9.69 -29.35
CA ALA A 866 1.17 -8.72 -29.20
C ALA A 866 -0.07 -9.35 -28.51
N PHE A 867 -0.45 -10.56 -28.93
CA PHE A 867 -1.56 -11.32 -28.32
C PHE A 867 -1.29 -11.71 -26.87
N SER A 868 -0.04 -12.02 -26.50
CA SER A 868 0.35 -12.32 -25.13
C SER A 868 -0.01 -11.15 -24.20
N SER A 869 0.34 -9.92 -24.57
CA SER A 869 0.02 -8.70 -23.79
C SER A 869 -1.49 -8.48 -23.67
N VAL A 870 -2.25 -8.66 -24.74
CA VAL A 870 -3.72 -8.53 -24.73
C VAL A 870 -4.35 -9.58 -23.79
N THR A 871 -3.85 -10.81 -23.80
CA THR A 871 -4.33 -11.91 -22.96
C THR A 871 -4.17 -11.56 -21.48
N VAL A 872 -3.00 -11.10 -21.07
CA VAL A 872 -2.68 -10.73 -19.69
C VAL A 872 -3.57 -9.57 -19.22
N VAL A 873 -3.69 -8.51 -20.02
CA VAL A 873 -4.52 -7.35 -19.70
C VAL A 873 -5.99 -7.73 -19.55
N THR A 874 -6.50 -8.54 -20.48
CA THR A 874 -7.90 -8.99 -20.48
C THR A 874 -8.19 -9.83 -19.25
N ASN A 875 -7.29 -10.76 -18.88
CA ASN A 875 -7.44 -11.58 -17.70
C ASN A 875 -7.35 -10.76 -16.40
N ALA A 876 -6.45 -9.78 -16.31
CA ALA A 876 -6.37 -8.87 -15.17
C ALA A 876 -7.67 -8.08 -14.97
N ASN A 877 -8.24 -7.55 -16.06
CA ASN A 877 -9.52 -6.83 -16.02
C ASN A 877 -10.71 -7.69 -15.59
N ARG A 878 -10.61 -9.03 -15.66
CA ARG A 878 -11.65 -9.94 -15.15
C ARG A 878 -11.86 -9.77 -13.64
N LEU A 879 -10.83 -9.36 -12.88
CA LEU A 879 -10.94 -9.06 -11.44
C LEU A 879 -11.95 -7.95 -11.14
N ARG A 880 -12.22 -7.03 -12.06
CA ARG A 880 -13.26 -6.00 -11.88
C ARG A 880 -14.65 -6.60 -11.65
N ARG A 881 -14.89 -7.82 -12.17
CA ARG A 881 -16.13 -8.58 -12.00
C ARG A 881 -16.14 -9.44 -10.74
N PHE A 882 -15.11 -9.29 -9.88
CA PHE A 882 -15.08 -10.02 -8.61
C PHE A 882 -16.33 -9.70 -7.80
N ARG A 883 -17.04 -10.75 -7.43
CA ARG A 883 -18.18 -10.71 -6.49
C ARG A 883 -17.82 -11.59 -5.30
N PRO A 884 -18.04 -11.12 -4.07
CA PRO A 884 -17.88 -11.96 -2.90
C PRO A 884 -18.78 -13.20 -3.02
N HIS A 885 -18.27 -14.36 -2.71
CA HIS A 885 -19.14 -15.50 -2.47
C HIS A 885 -19.90 -15.22 -1.18
N GLN A 886 -21.23 -15.10 -1.33
CA GLN A 886 -22.15 -14.86 -0.19
C GLN A 886 -22.17 -16.08 0.74
#